data_652792c105ac38c1b8641d765956f490
#
_entry.id   652792c105ac38c1b8641d765956f490
#
_cell.length_a   1.000
_cell.length_b   1.000
_cell.length_c   1.000
_cell.angle_alpha   90.00
_cell.angle_beta   90.00
_cell.angle_gamma   90.00
#
_symmetry.space_group_name_H-M   'P 1'
#
loop_
_entity.id
_entity.type
_entity.pdbx_description
1 polymer ?
#
loop_
_entity_poly.entity_id
_entity_poly.type
_entity_poly.pdbx_seq_one_letter_code
_entity_poly.pdbx_strand_id
1 'polypeptide(L)'
;MYTISQIAQTIKADWVQQNEGATIEHILLDSRKLLFPASSLFFALDGPRRNGNSFIEDLYKKGVFNFVVNESIRAEVMSQYTHANFLQVKDVLHALHVLTAFHRTQFVIPVIGITGSNGKTIVKEWLYQLLNNNYNIVRSPKSYNSQIGVPLSVWQMNATSTLGIFEAGISQQNEMQRLQKIIEPTIGVFTNIGEAHSEGFLNIRQKINEKLKLFLHSDLLIYNADDPDINGAVNTFANNVRNNGSFKLFSWSKQPKATLQIISIEKNNSATIITANDHRDIGIDRFITITIPFIDEASIENAITCWCVLLHLNINDTLIAEKMLQLRSVEMRMELKQGINNCSVINDSYSADINSLTIALDFLAQQQQHPSRTLILSDILQSGKNSNDLYSEVAAILKQKNINRFIGIGSEISKQKDVFKNIPQTVFFTSTAEFKQQFYTLHFYNETILLKGARVFEFEQLSHLLEEKVHQTVLEINLNAITHNLKQYQQLLHPGVKVMAMVKAFSYGSGSFEIANLLQFHKVDYLAVAYADEGVELRKAGITLPIMVMNAEEITYDLMVQYNLEPEIFSFNILLSFQQYLLQSGITNYPVHIKLDTGMHRLGFEAGDIERLSQLFQSSAIFNVQSVFSHLVASDTAKYDDYTQVQAAIFLQSCNELQKATGYTFLKHIGNTSAIHRHKNLQLDMVRLGIGLYGIDSSKTMQQRLKNVTTLKTTISQIKKVSAGETVGYSRKGLVTKDSTIATVRIGYADGYPRTLSNGKGKMWVNGNLLPVIGMVCMDMTMLDITGTDIKEGDEVIVFGEPLPVHDVAHWAQTIPYEILTGISQRVKRVYFEE
;
A
#
# COMPACT_ATOMS: atom_id res chain seq x y z
N MET A 1 -17.67 15.56 6.35
CA MET A 1 -18.65 15.87 5.29
C MET A 1 -18.99 17.34 5.32
N TYR A 2 -19.05 17.98 4.17
CA TYR A 2 -19.41 19.40 4.03
C TYR A 2 -20.54 19.54 3.03
N THR A 3 -21.45 20.47 3.23
CA THR A 3 -22.44 20.81 2.21
C THR A 3 -21.77 21.57 1.07
N ILE A 4 -22.30 21.45 -0.14
CA ILE A 4 -21.78 22.18 -1.30
C ILE A 4 -21.82 23.70 -1.07
N SER A 5 -22.82 24.20 -0.33
CA SER A 5 -22.94 25.59 0.07
C SER A 5 -21.79 26.06 0.97
N GLN A 6 -21.42 25.26 2.00
CA GLN A 6 -20.27 25.55 2.84
C GLN A 6 -18.97 25.59 2.04
N ILE A 7 -18.82 24.69 1.08
CA ILE A 7 -17.64 24.66 0.20
C ILE A 7 -17.61 25.91 -0.68
N ALA A 8 -18.73 26.26 -1.34
CA ALA A 8 -18.82 27.45 -2.18
C ALA A 8 -18.41 28.71 -1.43
N GLN A 9 -18.90 28.87 -0.21
CA GLN A 9 -18.56 29.98 0.67
C GLN A 9 -17.08 29.96 1.07
N THR A 10 -16.55 28.79 1.43
CA THR A 10 -15.15 28.62 1.86
C THR A 10 -14.18 29.01 0.76
N ILE A 11 -14.40 28.52 -0.47
CA ILE A 11 -13.51 28.81 -1.60
C ILE A 11 -13.86 30.10 -2.32
N LYS A 12 -14.88 30.84 -1.86
CA LYS A 12 -15.39 32.09 -2.45
C LYS A 12 -15.72 31.93 -3.92
N ALA A 13 -16.41 30.84 -4.25
CA ALA A 13 -16.79 30.54 -5.63
C ALA A 13 -18.07 31.24 -6.01
N ASP A 14 -18.17 31.65 -7.27
CA ASP A 14 -19.44 32.05 -7.87
C ASP A 14 -20.22 30.74 -8.17
N TRP A 15 -21.30 30.52 -7.44
CA TRP A 15 -22.12 29.31 -7.59
C TRP A 15 -23.14 29.52 -8.70
N VAL A 16 -22.78 29.16 -9.90
CA VAL A 16 -23.55 29.48 -11.12
C VAL A 16 -24.80 28.62 -11.27
N GLN A 17 -24.79 27.37 -10.84
CA GLN A 17 -25.97 26.49 -10.89
C GLN A 17 -26.11 25.81 -9.53
N GLN A 18 -27.26 26.01 -8.88
CA GLN A 18 -27.48 25.67 -7.49
C GLN A 18 -28.47 24.53 -7.34
N ASN A 19 -27.96 23.32 -7.01
CA ASN A 19 -28.76 22.21 -6.54
C ASN A 19 -28.41 21.98 -5.06
N GLU A 20 -29.23 22.52 -4.17
CA GLU A 20 -29.03 22.42 -2.73
C GLU A 20 -29.21 20.97 -2.24
N GLY A 21 -28.47 20.60 -1.21
CA GLY A 21 -28.56 19.31 -0.53
C GLY A 21 -27.43 18.34 -0.82
N ALA A 22 -26.51 18.65 -1.74
CA ALA A 22 -25.33 17.82 -1.95
C ALA A 22 -24.36 17.89 -0.78
N THR A 23 -23.97 16.73 -0.24
CA THR A 23 -22.90 16.59 0.74
C THR A 23 -21.67 16.01 0.10
N ILE A 24 -20.52 16.67 0.33
CA ILE A 24 -19.23 16.30 -0.26
C ILE A 24 -18.37 15.59 0.79
N GLU A 25 -17.87 14.44 0.41
CA GLU A 25 -16.96 13.63 1.20
C GLU A 25 -15.63 13.42 0.49
N HIS A 26 -15.66 13.39 -0.83
CA HIS A 26 -14.52 13.03 -1.64
C HIS A 26 -14.08 14.16 -2.59
N ILE A 27 -12.77 14.43 -2.59
CA ILE A 27 -12.14 15.28 -3.61
C ILE A 27 -11.69 14.41 -4.76
N LEU A 28 -12.08 14.77 -5.98
CA LEU A 28 -11.71 14.10 -7.22
C LEU A 28 -10.88 15.04 -8.11
N LEU A 29 -9.68 14.64 -8.50
CA LEU A 29 -8.78 15.37 -9.39
C LEU A 29 -8.47 14.62 -10.69
N ASP A 30 -8.77 13.33 -10.74
CA ASP A 30 -8.53 12.45 -11.88
C ASP A 30 -9.80 11.63 -12.16
N SER A 31 -10.40 11.82 -13.32
CA SER A 31 -11.66 11.15 -13.73
C SER A 31 -11.57 9.62 -13.69
N ARG A 32 -10.37 9.07 -13.86
CA ARG A 32 -10.10 7.63 -13.79
C ARG A 32 -10.18 7.06 -12.37
N LYS A 33 -10.08 7.93 -11.36
CA LYS A 33 -10.13 7.59 -9.93
C LYS A 33 -11.51 7.81 -9.31
N LEU A 34 -12.53 7.99 -10.12
CA LEU A 34 -13.90 8.15 -9.65
C LEU A 34 -14.40 6.88 -8.98
N LEU A 35 -14.82 7.00 -7.71
CA LEU A 35 -15.34 5.90 -6.90
C LEU A 35 -16.72 6.21 -6.32
N PHE A 36 -16.97 7.45 -5.94
CA PHE A 36 -18.17 7.91 -5.25
C PHE A 36 -18.82 9.07 -6.01
N PRO A 37 -19.54 8.82 -7.12
CA PRO A 37 -20.04 9.90 -7.97
C PRO A 37 -20.85 10.94 -7.21
N ALA A 38 -21.83 10.52 -6.40
CA ALA A 38 -22.78 11.41 -5.74
C ALA A 38 -22.16 12.32 -4.67
N SER A 39 -21.10 11.85 -3.97
CA SER A 39 -20.45 12.61 -2.90
C SER A 39 -19.08 13.20 -3.29
N SER A 40 -18.73 13.12 -4.58
CA SER A 40 -17.48 13.66 -5.12
C SER A 40 -17.64 15.10 -5.57
N LEU A 41 -16.61 15.90 -5.29
CA LEU A 41 -16.39 17.22 -5.86
C LEU A 41 -15.18 17.15 -6.80
N PHE A 42 -15.41 17.31 -8.09
CA PHE A 42 -14.35 17.31 -9.08
C PHE A 42 -13.74 18.70 -9.24
N PHE A 43 -12.42 18.79 -9.07
CA PHE A 43 -11.64 19.99 -9.36
C PHE A 43 -11.05 19.88 -10.77
N ALA A 44 -11.54 20.68 -11.70
CA ALA A 44 -11.11 20.70 -13.09
C ALA A 44 -9.79 21.43 -13.25
N LEU A 45 -8.69 20.79 -12.81
CA LEU A 45 -7.34 21.36 -12.88
C LEU A 45 -6.84 21.46 -14.32
N ASP A 46 -6.26 22.63 -14.66
CA ASP A 46 -5.54 22.82 -15.92
C ASP A 46 -4.08 22.45 -15.77
N GLY A 47 -3.56 21.69 -16.72
CA GLY A 47 -2.17 21.33 -16.78
C GLY A 47 -1.58 21.63 -18.18
N PRO A 48 -0.25 21.59 -18.34
CA PRO A 48 0.42 21.95 -19.60
C PRO A 48 -0.01 21.14 -20.83
N ARG A 49 -0.60 19.95 -20.59
CA ARG A 49 -1.00 19.00 -21.65
C ARG A 49 -2.45 18.59 -21.60
N ARG A 50 -3.24 18.98 -20.57
CA ARG A 50 -4.62 18.55 -20.39
C ARG A 50 -5.42 19.67 -19.74
N ASN A 51 -6.65 19.88 -20.24
CA ASN A 51 -7.63 20.78 -19.65
C ASN A 51 -8.63 19.94 -18.85
N GLY A 52 -8.75 20.22 -17.53
CA GLY A 52 -9.64 19.49 -16.62
C GLY A 52 -11.11 19.57 -17.02
N ASN A 53 -11.51 20.67 -17.64
CA ASN A 53 -12.86 20.90 -18.08
C ASN A 53 -13.36 19.89 -19.15
N SER A 54 -12.44 19.31 -19.92
CA SER A 54 -12.78 18.29 -20.93
C SER A 54 -13.35 16.98 -20.36
N PHE A 55 -13.21 16.75 -19.05
CA PHE A 55 -13.71 15.55 -18.38
C PHE A 55 -15.09 15.71 -17.75
N ILE A 56 -15.69 16.92 -17.77
CA ILE A 56 -16.95 17.21 -17.10
C ILE A 56 -18.08 16.36 -17.68
N GLU A 57 -18.19 16.28 -19.01
CA GLU A 57 -19.24 15.53 -19.68
C GLU A 57 -19.20 14.03 -19.31
N ASP A 58 -18.03 13.42 -19.35
CA ASP A 58 -17.83 12.01 -18.99
C ASP A 58 -18.17 11.76 -17.51
N LEU A 59 -17.72 12.65 -16.62
CA LEU A 59 -17.99 12.57 -15.19
C LEU A 59 -19.48 12.78 -14.87
N TYR A 60 -20.14 13.71 -15.55
CA TYR A 60 -21.57 13.94 -15.39
C TYR A 60 -22.39 12.70 -15.78
N LYS A 61 -22.04 12.08 -16.91
CA LYS A 61 -22.66 10.80 -17.34
C LYS A 61 -22.44 9.67 -16.35
N LYS A 62 -21.34 9.73 -15.58
CA LYS A 62 -21.02 8.78 -14.52
C LYS A 62 -21.64 9.13 -13.16
N GLY A 63 -22.47 10.19 -13.09
CA GLY A 63 -23.21 10.60 -11.88
C GLY A 63 -22.45 11.53 -10.94
N VAL A 64 -21.37 12.17 -11.37
CA VAL A 64 -20.76 13.29 -10.65
C VAL A 64 -21.53 14.56 -10.96
N PHE A 65 -22.01 15.22 -9.91
CA PHE A 65 -22.85 16.42 -10.06
C PHE A 65 -22.25 17.67 -9.42
N ASN A 66 -21.00 17.60 -8.91
CA ASN A 66 -20.39 18.74 -8.24
C ASN A 66 -19.00 19.01 -8.84
N PHE A 67 -18.80 20.22 -9.36
CA PHE A 67 -17.62 20.63 -10.11
C PHE A 67 -17.05 21.95 -9.62
N VAL A 68 -15.75 22.04 -9.42
CA VAL A 68 -15.01 23.30 -9.27
C VAL A 68 -14.32 23.57 -10.60
N VAL A 69 -14.61 24.70 -11.22
CA VAL A 69 -14.18 25.05 -12.57
C VAL A 69 -13.58 26.46 -12.61
N ASN A 70 -12.76 26.73 -13.63
CA ASN A 70 -12.27 28.08 -13.85
C ASN A 70 -13.25 28.94 -14.68
N GLU A 71 -12.98 30.24 -14.78
CA GLU A 71 -13.82 31.20 -15.51
C GLU A 71 -13.87 30.95 -17.02
N SER A 72 -13.11 30.01 -17.59
CA SER A 72 -13.09 29.71 -19.02
C SER A 72 -14.34 28.96 -19.50
N ILE A 73 -15.09 28.32 -18.59
CA ILE A 73 -16.35 27.65 -18.93
C ILE A 73 -17.47 28.70 -18.97
N ARG A 74 -18.16 28.77 -20.13
CA ARG A 74 -19.28 29.68 -20.31
C ARG A 74 -20.56 29.15 -19.67
N ALA A 75 -21.42 30.05 -19.23
CA ALA A 75 -22.71 29.71 -18.61
C ALA A 75 -23.60 28.84 -19.48
N GLU A 76 -23.57 29.03 -20.83
CA GLU A 76 -24.33 28.23 -21.77
C GLU A 76 -23.87 26.74 -21.78
N VAL A 77 -22.61 26.46 -21.50
CA VAL A 77 -22.09 25.07 -21.41
C VAL A 77 -22.55 24.45 -20.10
N MET A 78 -22.48 25.19 -19.00
CA MET A 78 -22.90 24.70 -17.68
C MET A 78 -24.42 24.39 -17.65
N SER A 79 -25.25 25.22 -18.32
CA SER A 79 -26.72 25.03 -18.35
C SER A 79 -27.16 23.71 -19.00
N GLN A 80 -26.30 23.04 -19.76
CA GLN A 80 -26.59 21.74 -20.34
C GLN A 80 -26.64 20.60 -19.30
N TYR A 81 -26.08 20.84 -18.13
CA TYR A 81 -25.96 19.85 -17.03
C TYR A 81 -26.93 20.18 -15.89
N THR A 82 -28.21 19.99 -16.12
CA THR A 82 -29.32 20.49 -15.28
C THR A 82 -29.29 20.08 -13.81
N HIS A 83 -28.61 18.99 -13.47
CA HIS A 83 -28.48 18.49 -12.08
C HIS A 83 -27.12 18.76 -11.46
N ALA A 84 -26.22 19.46 -12.15
CA ALA A 84 -24.88 19.73 -11.64
C ALA A 84 -24.79 21.02 -10.84
N ASN A 85 -23.89 21.06 -9.87
CA ASN A 85 -23.41 22.25 -9.20
C ASN A 85 -22.08 22.68 -9.83
N PHE A 86 -21.97 23.92 -10.22
CA PHE A 86 -20.74 24.51 -10.73
C PHE A 86 -20.27 25.62 -9.78
N LEU A 87 -19.12 25.40 -9.15
CA LEU A 87 -18.43 26.39 -8.33
C LEU A 87 -17.33 27.02 -9.19
N GLN A 88 -17.58 28.19 -9.71
CA GLN A 88 -16.66 28.90 -10.59
C GLN A 88 -15.66 29.72 -9.77
N VAL A 89 -14.38 29.54 -10.04
CA VAL A 89 -13.26 30.21 -9.33
C VAL A 89 -12.20 30.69 -10.33
N LYS A 90 -11.40 31.67 -9.93
CA LYS A 90 -10.29 32.19 -10.75
C LYS A 90 -9.16 31.15 -10.91
N ASP A 91 -8.85 30.42 -9.85
CA ASP A 91 -7.77 29.42 -9.79
C ASP A 91 -8.27 28.19 -9.05
N VAL A 92 -8.44 27.10 -9.80
CA VAL A 92 -8.96 25.82 -9.29
C VAL A 92 -7.99 25.18 -8.30
N LEU A 93 -6.67 25.29 -8.52
CA LEU A 93 -5.67 24.76 -7.60
C LEU A 93 -5.66 25.57 -6.30
N HIS A 94 -5.77 26.87 -6.38
CA HIS A 94 -5.89 27.71 -5.18
C HIS A 94 -7.17 27.40 -4.39
N ALA A 95 -8.30 27.18 -5.06
CA ALA A 95 -9.54 26.76 -4.41
C ALA A 95 -9.39 25.43 -3.66
N LEU A 96 -8.70 24.45 -4.25
CA LEU A 96 -8.34 23.18 -3.58
C LEU A 96 -7.52 23.44 -2.32
N HIS A 97 -6.52 24.32 -2.39
CA HIS A 97 -5.68 24.69 -1.23
C HIS A 97 -6.50 25.36 -0.12
N VAL A 98 -7.37 26.28 -0.46
CA VAL A 98 -8.23 26.98 0.50
C VAL A 98 -9.19 26.01 1.20
N LEU A 99 -9.83 25.12 0.43
CA LEU A 99 -10.75 24.14 0.99
C LEU A 99 -10.03 23.18 1.94
N THR A 100 -8.86 22.71 1.55
CA THR A 100 -8.11 21.74 2.37
C THR A 100 -7.47 22.41 3.60
N ALA A 101 -7.06 23.66 3.50
CA ALA A 101 -6.63 24.44 4.65
C ALA A 101 -7.78 24.64 5.64
N PHE A 102 -8.97 24.96 5.16
CA PHE A 102 -10.17 25.03 6.00
C PHE A 102 -10.48 23.68 6.66
N HIS A 103 -10.40 22.57 5.91
CA HIS A 103 -10.58 21.23 6.47
C HIS A 103 -9.58 20.94 7.59
N ARG A 104 -8.31 21.33 7.42
CA ARG A 104 -7.25 21.16 8.44
C ARG A 104 -7.58 21.86 9.74
N THR A 105 -8.16 23.08 9.69
CA THR A 105 -8.49 23.85 10.89
C THR A 105 -9.61 23.25 11.74
N GLN A 106 -10.36 22.27 11.22
CA GLN A 106 -11.41 21.58 11.98
C GLN A 106 -10.84 20.56 12.98
N PHE A 107 -9.52 20.30 12.97
CA PHE A 107 -8.89 19.29 13.81
C PHE A 107 -7.81 19.91 14.70
N VAL A 108 -8.02 19.84 16.00
CA VAL A 108 -7.06 20.29 17.03
C VAL A 108 -6.25 19.08 17.48
N ILE A 109 -5.33 18.61 16.64
CA ILE A 109 -4.43 17.49 16.92
C ILE A 109 -2.99 17.89 16.59
N PRO A 110 -1.98 17.24 17.21
CA PRO A 110 -0.60 17.41 16.79
C PRO A 110 -0.43 17.03 15.31
N VAL A 111 0.34 17.85 14.58
CA VAL A 111 0.67 17.59 13.17
C VAL A 111 2.17 17.75 12.97
N ILE A 112 2.80 16.69 12.51
CA ILE A 112 4.20 16.64 12.14
C ILE A 112 4.33 16.99 10.66
N GLY A 113 4.98 18.11 10.36
CA GLY A 113 5.33 18.52 9.00
C GLY A 113 6.78 18.21 8.71
N ILE A 114 7.03 17.41 7.66
CA ILE A 114 8.38 16.93 7.32
C ILE A 114 8.82 17.56 6.00
N THR A 115 9.97 18.24 5.99
CA THR A 115 10.61 18.71 4.76
C THR A 115 12.11 18.41 4.77
N GLY A 116 12.74 18.58 3.64
CA GLY A 116 14.16 18.32 3.40
C GLY A 116 14.38 17.89 1.94
N SER A 117 15.60 17.58 1.57
CA SER A 117 15.89 17.04 0.23
C SER A 117 15.61 15.54 0.19
N ASN A 118 16.23 14.77 1.07
CA ASN A 118 16.10 13.31 1.17
C ASN A 118 15.57 12.90 2.55
N GLY A 119 15.21 11.63 2.73
CA GLY A 119 14.78 11.07 4.02
C GLY A 119 13.33 11.34 4.43
N LYS A 120 12.62 12.28 3.83
CA LYS A 120 11.24 12.66 4.21
C LYS A 120 10.28 11.47 4.33
N THR A 121 10.22 10.64 3.29
CA THR A 121 9.34 9.47 3.24
C THR A 121 9.76 8.41 4.25
N ILE A 122 11.07 8.21 4.42
CA ILE A 122 11.60 7.26 5.40
C ILE A 122 11.22 7.71 6.82
N VAL A 123 11.48 8.95 7.17
CA VAL A 123 11.13 9.52 8.49
C VAL A 123 9.61 9.42 8.73
N LYS A 124 8.78 9.76 7.73
CA LYS A 124 7.32 9.62 7.83
C LYS A 124 6.88 8.18 8.10
N GLU A 125 7.37 7.22 7.33
CA GLU A 125 6.99 5.82 7.46
C GLU A 125 7.53 5.21 8.76
N TRP A 126 8.73 5.57 9.18
CA TRP A 126 9.28 5.13 10.45
C TRP A 126 8.54 5.75 11.65
N LEU A 127 8.20 7.03 11.61
CA LEU A 127 7.35 7.62 12.63
C LEU A 127 5.98 6.92 12.70
N TYR A 128 5.44 6.52 11.56
CA TYR A 128 4.23 5.71 11.57
C TYR A 128 4.46 4.34 12.23
N GLN A 129 5.53 3.61 11.89
CA GLN A 129 5.86 2.33 12.54
C GLN A 129 6.04 2.49 14.06
N LEU A 130 6.67 3.56 14.49
CA LEU A 130 6.98 3.82 15.88
C LEU A 130 5.80 4.29 16.73
N LEU A 131 4.81 4.98 16.12
CA LEU A 131 3.74 5.68 16.82
C LEU A 131 2.34 5.10 16.62
N ASN A 132 2.13 4.18 15.67
CA ASN A 132 0.80 3.67 15.30
C ASN A 132 0.04 2.97 16.43
N ASN A 133 0.73 2.42 17.43
CA ASN A 133 0.10 1.83 18.61
C ASN A 133 -0.38 2.87 19.63
N ASN A 134 0.16 4.10 19.56
CA ASN A 134 -0.14 5.17 20.50
C ASN A 134 -1.14 6.18 19.93
N TYR A 135 -1.21 6.29 18.58
CA TYR A 135 -2.00 7.31 17.87
C TYR A 135 -2.76 6.71 16.70
N ASN A 136 -3.96 7.23 16.45
CA ASN A 136 -4.64 7.01 15.17
C ASN A 136 -4.11 8.03 14.15
N ILE A 137 -3.17 7.56 13.32
CA ILE A 137 -2.35 8.42 12.47
C ILE A 137 -2.96 8.58 11.09
N VAL A 138 -3.14 9.83 10.65
CA VAL A 138 -3.34 10.18 9.24
C VAL A 138 -2.02 10.64 8.65
N ARG A 139 -1.63 10.11 7.49
CA ARG A 139 -0.35 10.46 6.85
C ARG A 139 -0.44 10.56 5.34
N SER A 140 0.53 11.23 4.73
CA SER A 140 0.68 11.27 3.28
C SER A 140 0.84 9.85 2.72
N PRO A 141 -0.03 9.39 1.79
CA PRO A 141 0.18 8.14 1.10
C PRO A 141 1.40 8.25 0.18
N LYS A 142 2.26 7.22 0.18
CA LYS A 142 3.48 7.22 -0.65
C LYS A 142 4.27 8.53 -0.48
N SER A 143 4.67 9.19 -1.57
CA SER A 143 5.36 10.49 -1.57
C SER A 143 4.44 11.63 -2.03
N TYR A 144 3.19 11.70 -1.53
CA TYR A 144 2.25 12.79 -1.82
C TYR A 144 2.66 14.06 -1.09
N ASN A 145 3.71 14.73 -1.59
CA ASN A 145 4.35 15.89 -0.98
C ASN A 145 4.26 17.17 -1.84
N SER A 146 3.56 17.13 -2.98
CA SER A 146 3.42 18.23 -3.94
C SER A 146 2.21 19.12 -3.64
N GLN A 147 2.06 20.19 -4.44
CA GLN A 147 0.92 21.14 -4.38
C GLN A 147 -0.45 20.47 -4.59
N ILE A 148 -0.49 19.26 -5.11
CA ILE A 148 -1.69 18.44 -5.30
C ILE A 148 -1.75 17.30 -4.27
N GLY A 149 -0.63 16.65 -3.99
CA GLY A 149 -0.57 15.49 -3.11
C GLY A 149 -0.85 15.83 -1.64
N VAL A 150 -0.33 16.95 -1.16
CA VAL A 150 -0.55 17.42 0.22
C VAL A 150 -2.03 17.69 0.51
N PRO A 151 -2.78 18.46 -0.31
CA PRO A 151 -4.21 18.63 -0.15
C PRO A 151 -4.98 17.31 -0.01
N LEU A 152 -4.71 16.34 -0.90
CA LEU A 152 -5.37 15.04 -0.86
C LEU A 152 -5.04 14.24 0.41
N SER A 153 -3.82 14.42 0.93
CA SER A 153 -3.40 13.77 2.17
C SER A 153 -4.10 14.37 3.39
N VAL A 154 -4.15 15.69 3.48
CA VAL A 154 -4.79 16.41 4.58
C VAL A 154 -6.31 16.19 4.57
N TRP A 155 -6.93 16.08 3.41
CA TRP A 155 -8.37 15.78 3.28
C TRP A 155 -8.78 14.45 3.92
N GLN A 156 -7.84 13.53 4.14
CA GLN A 156 -8.11 12.25 4.80
C GLN A 156 -8.26 12.36 6.34
N MET A 157 -7.98 13.52 6.93
CA MET A 157 -8.22 13.73 8.36
C MET A 157 -9.70 13.57 8.68
N ASN A 158 -10.01 12.98 9.82
CA ASN A 158 -11.36 12.78 10.31
C ASN A 158 -11.41 12.85 11.85
N ALA A 159 -12.60 12.74 12.44
CA ALA A 159 -12.80 12.87 13.88
C ALA A 159 -12.07 11.80 14.72
N THR A 160 -11.63 10.68 14.12
CA THR A 160 -10.88 9.65 14.84
C THR A 160 -9.38 9.87 14.79
N SER A 161 -8.89 10.77 13.95
CA SER A 161 -7.46 11.07 13.81
C SER A 161 -6.93 11.75 15.07
N THR A 162 -5.82 11.26 15.63
CA THR A 162 -5.18 11.83 16.83
C THR A 162 -3.78 12.36 16.59
N LEU A 163 -3.18 12.07 15.41
CA LEU A 163 -1.89 12.59 14.95
C LEU A 163 -1.88 12.68 13.42
N GLY A 164 -1.36 13.78 12.88
CA GLY A 164 -1.10 13.95 11.45
C GLY A 164 0.40 13.88 11.15
N ILE A 165 0.82 13.21 10.06
CA ILE A 165 2.20 13.19 9.59
C ILE A 165 2.22 13.47 8.08
N PHE A 166 2.69 14.65 7.67
CA PHE A 166 2.65 15.08 6.28
C PHE A 166 4.01 15.50 5.77
N GLU A 167 4.33 15.06 4.54
CA GLU A 167 5.52 15.48 3.82
C GLU A 167 5.24 16.74 3.00
N ALA A 168 6.19 17.69 2.97
CA ALA A 168 6.17 18.84 2.08
C ALA A 168 7.42 18.87 1.18
N GLY A 169 7.22 18.79 -0.11
CA GLY A 169 8.24 18.91 -1.16
C GLY A 169 7.97 20.14 -2.03
N ILE A 170 9.05 20.80 -2.46
CA ILE A 170 8.99 21.97 -3.32
C ILE A 170 10.01 21.87 -4.44
N SER A 171 9.70 22.45 -5.58
CA SER A 171 10.58 22.60 -6.72
C SER A 171 10.88 24.06 -7.08
N GLN A 172 10.05 25.00 -6.58
CA GLN A 172 10.17 26.42 -6.89
C GLN A 172 9.94 27.29 -5.65
N GLN A 173 10.30 28.56 -5.75
CA GLN A 173 10.03 29.58 -4.71
C GLN A 173 8.52 29.80 -4.52
N ASN A 174 8.13 30.16 -3.30
CA ASN A 174 6.75 30.45 -2.87
C ASN A 174 5.80 29.23 -2.86
N GLU A 175 6.28 28.04 -3.15
CA GLU A 175 5.47 26.81 -3.05
C GLU A 175 5.28 26.38 -1.58
N MET A 176 6.32 26.52 -0.74
CA MET A 176 6.25 26.07 0.65
C MET A 176 5.25 26.85 1.50
N GLN A 177 5.10 28.13 1.26
CA GLN A 177 4.14 28.95 1.99
C GLN A 177 2.68 28.52 1.73
N ARG A 178 2.39 27.98 0.53
CA ARG A 178 1.07 27.42 0.21
C ARG A 178 0.85 26.11 0.96
N LEU A 179 1.86 25.22 0.98
CA LEU A 179 1.81 23.95 1.71
C LEU A 179 1.73 24.16 3.23
N GLN A 180 2.42 25.18 3.76
CA GLN A 180 2.37 25.55 5.16
C GLN A 180 0.94 25.80 5.63
N LYS A 181 0.16 26.57 4.86
CA LYS A 181 -1.24 26.89 5.19
C LYS A 181 -2.15 25.67 5.18
N ILE A 182 -1.81 24.64 4.39
CA ILE A 182 -2.59 23.41 4.28
C ILE A 182 -2.23 22.43 5.41
N ILE A 183 -0.94 22.25 5.69
CA ILE A 183 -0.46 21.30 6.71
C ILE A 183 -0.62 21.91 8.11
N GLU A 184 -0.23 23.18 8.26
CA GLU A 184 -0.17 23.93 9.53
C GLU A 184 0.42 23.06 10.66
N PRO A 185 1.71 22.67 10.52
CA PRO A 185 2.32 21.75 11.44
C PRO A 185 2.56 22.39 12.80
N THR A 186 2.31 21.61 13.88
CA THR A 186 2.69 21.97 15.25
C THR A 186 4.12 21.54 15.56
N ILE A 187 4.58 20.45 14.93
CA ILE A 187 5.94 19.91 15.05
C ILE A 187 6.56 19.93 13.67
N GLY A 188 7.67 20.65 13.52
CA GLY A 188 8.48 20.68 12.33
C GLY A 188 9.61 19.65 12.36
N VAL A 189 9.87 18.98 11.24
CA VAL A 189 11.03 18.11 11.05
C VAL A 189 11.75 18.50 9.77
N PHE A 190 13.00 18.92 9.91
CA PHE A 190 13.88 19.21 8.78
C PHE A 190 14.91 18.07 8.67
N THR A 191 14.80 17.23 7.64
CA THR A 191 15.65 16.03 7.53
C THR A 191 17.07 16.40 7.13
N ASN A 192 17.27 16.82 5.89
CA ASN A 192 18.56 17.23 5.35
C ASN A 192 18.39 18.18 4.15
N ILE A 193 19.52 18.71 3.68
CA ILE A 193 19.56 19.53 2.47
C ILE A 193 20.53 18.91 1.46
N GLY A 194 20.17 18.95 0.20
CA GLY A 194 20.97 18.45 -0.91
C GLY A 194 20.61 19.13 -2.22
N GLU A 195 21.29 18.79 -3.29
CA GLU A 195 21.16 19.43 -4.60
C GLU A 195 19.88 19.12 -5.38
N ALA A 196 19.06 18.17 -4.93
CA ALA A 196 17.79 17.83 -5.57
C ALA A 196 16.91 19.07 -5.80
N HIS A 197 16.39 19.27 -7.03
CA HIS A 197 15.57 20.42 -7.42
C HIS A 197 16.27 21.79 -7.25
N SER A 198 17.56 21.87 -7.46
CA SER A 198 18.32 23.14 -7.31
C SER A 198 18.07 24.14 -8.44
N GLU A 199 17.54 23.73 -9.60
CA GLU A 199 17.23 24.61 -10.73
C GLU A 199 16.23 25.73 -10.40
N GLY A 200 15.33 25.50 -9.43
CA GLY A 200 14.35 26.47 -8.95
C GLY A 200 14.87 27.48 -7.92
N PHE A 201 16.17 27.42 -7.55
CA PHE A 201 16.76 28.25 -6.48
C PHE A 201 18.13 28.78 -6.89
N LEU A 202 18.44 30.01 -6.48
CA LEU A 202 19.72 30.66 -6.78
C LEU A 202 20.90 30.02 -6.04
N ASN A 203 20.67 29.51 -4.82
CA ASN A 203 21.68 28.86 -3.98
C ASN A 203 21.00 28.01 -2.88
N ILE A 204 21.84 27.23 -2.19
CA ILE A 204 21.40 26.31 -1.13
C ILE A 204 20.72 27.05 0.06
N ARG A 205 21.22 28.22 0.42
CA ARG A 205 20.67 29.04 1.51
C ARG A 205 19.24 29.52 1.20
N GLN A 206 18.99 29.92 -0.05
CA GLN A 206 17.64 30.31 -0.49
C GLN A 206 16.68 29.12 -0.42
N LYS A 207 17.14 27.93 -0.80
CA LYS A 207 16.37 26.68 -0.75
C LYS A 207 16.04 26.28 0.71
N ILE A 208 17.01 26.40 1.62
CA ILE A 208 16.77 26.16 3.05
C ILE A 208 15.72 27.14 3.58
N ASN A 209 15.89 28.44 3.31
CA ASN A 209 14.97 29.47 3.77
C ASN A 209 13.54 29.25 3.23
N GLU A 210 13.40 28.80 1.97
CA GLU A 210 12.08 28.47 1.41
C GLU A 210 11.46 27.27 2.15
N LYS A 211 12.24 26.22 2.44
CA LYS A 211 11.76 25.04 3.17
C LYS A 211 11.37 25.37 4.61
N LEU A 212 12.10 26.26 5.29
CA LEU A 212 11.80 26.70 6.65
C LEU A 212 10.44 27.43 6.77
N LYS A 213 9.92 27.99 5.67
CA LYS A 213 8.57 28.61 5.67
C LYS A 213 7.47 27.62 6.07
N LEU A 214 7.69 26.31 5.94
CA LEU A 214 6.74 25.29 6.44
C LEU A 214 6.47 25.45 7.94
N PHE A 215 7.45 25.92 8.71
CA PHE A 215 7.43 25.93 10.17
C PHE A 215 7.09 27.30 10.80
N LEU A 216 6.57 28.24 10.00
CA LEU A 216 6.25 29.60 10.47
C LEU A 216 5.31 29.63 11.68
N HIS A 217 4.42 28.63 11.80
CA HIS A 217 3.45 28.54 12.89
C HIS A 217 3.63 27.30 13.76
N SER A 218 4.76 26.60 13.63
CA SER A 218 5.05 25.44 14.46
C SER A 218 5.49 25.85 15.87
N ASP A 219 5.24 24.98 16.84
CA ASP A 219 5.70 25.16 18.23
C ASP A 219 7.14 24.68 18.41
N LEU A 220 7.57 23.73 17.57
CA LEU A 220 8.86 23.06 17.64
C LEU A 220 9.43 22.80 16.25
N LEU A 221 10.78 22.88 16.14
CA LEU A 221 11.52 22.43 14.97
C LEU A 221 12.63 21.45 15.38
N ILE A 222 12.59 20.24 14.82
CA ILE A 222 13.59 19.18 14.99
C ILE A 222 14.51 19.18 13.77
N TYR A 223 15.85 19.19 14.00
CA TYR A 223 16.81 19.25 12.91
C TYR A 223 18.20 18.74 13.32
N ASN A 224 19.03 18.40 12.32
CA ASN A 224 20.44 18.08 12.49
C ASN A 224 21.27 19.38 12.55
N ALA A 225 21.94 19.63 13.66
CA ALA A 225 22.80 20.81 13.83
C ALA A 225 24.26 20.59 13.41
N ASP A 226 24.65 19.39 12.99
CA ASP A 226 25.97 19.12 12.42
C ASP A 226 26.15 19.73 11.03
N ASP A 227 25.02 19.98 10.31
CA ASP A 227 25.05 20.69 9.03
C ASP A 227 25.11 22.20 9.27
N PRO A 228 26.22 22.89 8.89
CA PRO A 228 26.42 24.32 9.18
C PRO A 228 25.41 25.23 8.47
N ASP A 229 25.00 24.86 7.24
CA ASP A 229 24.06 25.65 6.44
C ASP A 229 22.65 25.59 7.04
N ILE A 230 22.22 24.38 7.42
CA ILE A 230 20.93 24.18 8.11
C ILE A 230 20.97 24.88 9.46
N ASN A 231 21.99 24.64 10.27
CA ASN A 231 22.09 25.21 11.62
C ASN A 231 22.09 26.74 11.59
N GLY A 232 22.88 27.35 10.70
CA GLY A 232 22.90 28.81 10.54
C GLY A 232 21.57 29.39 10.09
N ALA A 233 20.89 28.76 9.14
CA ALA A 233 19.60 29.21 8.64
C ALA A 233 18.47 29.03 9.68
N VAL A 234 18.46 27.88 10.40
CA VAL A 234 17.47 27.58 11.45
C VAL A 234 17.59 28.57 12.60
N ASN A 235 18.81 28.89 13.06
CA ASN A 235 19.02 29.90 14.12
C ASN A 235 18.54 31.29 13.69
N THR A 236 18.84 31.68 12.46
CA THR A 236 18.34 32.96 11.91
C THR A 236 16.81 32.97 11.83
N PHE A 237 16.20 31.90 11.35
CA PHE A 237 14.76 31.72 11.26
C PHE A 237 14.09 31.76 12.64
N ALA A 238 14.63 31.03 13.62
CA ALA A 238 14.13 31.00 14.97
C ALA A 238 14.14 32.39 15.63
N ASN A 239 15.19 33.18 15.43
CA ASN A 239 15.26 34.55 15.96
C ASN A 239 14.20 35.46 15.37
N ASN A 240 13.84 35.28 14.09
CA ASN A 240 12.80 36.04 13.42
C ASN A 240 11.38 35.65 13.87
N VAL A 241 11.15 34.37 14.18
CA VAL A 241 9.83 33.83 14.59
C VAL A 241 9.60 34.02 16.09
N ARG A 242 10.66 34.02 16.94
CA ARG A 242 10.57 34.20 18.42
C ARG A 242 9.91 35.49 18.88
N ASN A 243 9.75 36.49 18.03
CA ASN A 243 9.02 37.71 18.35
C ASN A 243 7.51 37.45 18.71
N ASN A 244 7.02 36.19 18.50
CA ASN A 244 5.65 35.76 18.85
C ASN A 244 5.59 34.70 19.99
N GLY A 245 6.68 34.39 20.69
CA GLY A 245 6.63 33.88 22.09
C GLY A 245 6.91 32.41 22.36
N SER A 246 6.72 31.38 21.50
CA SER A 246 6.81 29.98 21.96
C SER A 246 7.63 29.02 21.11
N PHE A 247 8.20 29.45 20.00
CA PHE A 247 8.92 28.57 19.07
C PHE A 247 10.20 27.96 19.71
N LYS A 248 10.27 26.63 19.76
CA LYS A 248 11.38 25.87 20.36
C LYS A 248 12.22 25.17 19.28
N LEU A 249 13.49 25.01 19.53
CA LEU A 249 14.39 24.21 18.72
C LEU A 249 14.74 22.91 19.47
N PHE A 250 14.65 21.78 18.79
CA PHE A 250 15.17 20.50 19.22
C PHE A 250 16.26 20.08 18.24
N SER A 251 17.50 20.38 18.57
CA SER A 251 18.65 20.01 17.76
C SER A 251 19.22 18.67 18.19
N TRP A 252 19.69 17.87 17.25
CA TRP A 252 20.60 16.77 17.51
C TRP A 252 21.94 16.99 16.80
N SER A 253 23.02 16.56 17.42
CA SER A 253 24.39 16.79 16.91
C SER A 253 25.39 15.88 17.62
N LYS A 254 26.52 15.60 16.98
CA LYS A 254 27.69 14.99 17.57
C LYS A 254 28.48 16.00 18.41
N GLN A 255 28.22 17.29 18.23
CA GLN A 255 28.88 18.37 18.99
C GLN A 255 28.16 18.65 20.31
N PRO A 256 28.90 19.15 21.33
CA PRO A 256 28.29 19.59 22.59
C PRO A 256 27.22 20.69 22.35
N LYS A 257 26.29 20.81 23.32
CA LYS A 257 25.21 21.82 23.36
C LYS A 257 23.99 21.55 22.46
N ALA A 258 23.88 20.41 21.76
CA ALA A 258 22.64 19.99 21.15
C ALA A 258 21.63 19.55 22.21
N THR A 259 20.33 19.65 21.91
CA THR A 259 19.29 19.11 22.80
C THR A 259 19.43 17.60 23.00
N LEU A 260 19.78 16.88 21.93
CA LEU A 260 20.21 15.47 21.96
C LEU A 260 21.63 15.38 21.42
N GLN A 261 22.60 15.22 22.32
CA GLN A 261 24.01 15.08 21.94
C GLN A 261 24.33 13.61 21.67
N ILE A 262 24.74 13.28 20.46
CA ILE A 262 25.16 11.93 20.06
C ILE A 262 26.59 11.70 20.59
N ILE A 263 26.75 10.75 21.50
CA ILE A 263 28.01 10.42 22.15
C ILE A 263 28.79 9.37 21.36
N SER A 264 28.10 8.27 20.97
CA SER A 264 28.72 7.21 20.16
C SER A 264 27.75 6.62 19.15
N ILE A 265 28.32 6.14 18.04
CA ILE A 265 27.63 5.36 17.01
C ILE A 265 28.49 4.13 16.73
N GLU A 266 28.06 2.98 17.22
CA GLU A 266 28.79 1.73 17.12
C GLU A 266 28.08 0.80 16.15
N LYS A 267 28.73 0.47 15.03
CA LYS A 267 28.21 -0.39 13.98
C LYS A 267 28.72 -1.82 14.17
N ASN A 268 27.81 -2.77 14.09
CA ASN A 268 28.16 -4.19 13.93
C ASN A 268 27.74 -4.66 12.52
N ASN A 269 27.78 -5.97 12.26
CA ASN A 269 27.49 -6.50 10.92
C ASN A 269 26.04 -6.29 10.44
N SER A 270 25.10 -6.01 11.31
CA SER A 270 23.66 -5.95 10.96
C SER A 270 22.86 -4.87 11.68
N ALA A 271 23.48 -4.19 12.65
CA ALA A 271 22.80 -3.20 13.47
C ALA A 271 23.74 -2.07 13.90
N THR A 272 23.18 -0.95 14.31
CA THR A 272 23.92 0.17 14.88
C THR A 272 23.36 0.51 16.25
N ILE A 273 24.27 0.63 17.25
CA ILE A 273 23.98 1.12 18.59
C ILE A 273 24.31 2.60 18.64
N ILE A 274 23.37 3.41 19.08
CA ILE A 274 23.50 4.87 19.15
C ILE A 274 23.28 5.28 20.61
N THR A 275 24.30 5.88 21.24
CA THR A 275 24.20 6.42 22.58
C THR A 275 24.19 7.94 22.52
N ALA A 276 23.29 8.57 23.26
CA ALA A 276 23.16 10.02 23.31
C ALA A 276 22.98 10.53 24.75
N ASN A 277 23.33 11.78 24.97
CA ASN A 277 23.01 12.54 26.18
C ASN A 277 21.83 13.48 25.88
N ASP A 278 20.76 13.33 26.62
CA ASP A 278 19.50 14.10 26.47
C ASP A 278 19.55 15.30 27.42
N HIS A 279 19.67 16.50 26.87
CA HIS A 279 19.78 17.77 27.62
C HIS A 279 18.44 18.53 27.69
N ARG A 280 17.29 17.88 27.51
CA ARG A 280 15.99 18.56 27.63
C ARG A 280 15.71 19.11 29.01
N ASP A 281 16.19 18.43 30.06
CA ASP A 281 16.10 18.88 31.42
C ASP A 281 17.42 19.57 31.82
N ILE A 282 17.34 20.88 32.11
CA ILE A 282 18.52 21.70 32.40
C ILE A 282 19.24 21.18 33.65
N GLY A 283 20.49 20.79 33.48
CA GLY A 283 21.40 20.40 34.58
C GLY A 283 21.34 18.90 34.93
N ILE A 284 20.66 18.06 34.16
CA ILE A 284 20.66 16.62 34.34
C ILE A 284 21.22 15.97 33.08
N ASP A 285 22.35 15.30 33.18
CA ASP A 285 22.90 14.45 32.13
C ASP A 285 22.12 13.12 32.12
N ARG A 286 21.40 12.87 31.04
CA ARG A 286 20.58 11.67 30.84
C ARG A 286 21.11 10.88 29.66
N PHE A 287 21.84 9.82 29.91
CA PHE A 287 22.35 8.93 28.88
C PHE A 287 21.28 7.93 28.48
N ILE A 288 20.95 7.89 27.20
CA ILE A 288 19.97 7.01 26.59
C ILE A 288 20.57 6.31 25.38
N THR A 289 20.10 5.10 25.09
CA THR A 289 20.67 4.28 24.02
C THR A 289 19.53 3.64 23.21
N ILE A 290 19.69 3.61 21.89
CA ILE A 290 18.85 2.88 20.98
C ILE A 290 19.70 1.95 20.11
N THR A 291 19.07 0.89 19.61
CA THR A 291 19.65 0.01 18.58
C THR A 291 18.73 0.02 17.38
N ILE A 292 19.30 0.12 16.19
CA ILE A 292 18.56 0.09 14.93
C ILE A 292 19.12 -1.01 14.01
N PRO A 293 18.27 -1.71 13.21
CA PRO A 293 18.71 -2.79 12.32
C PRO A 293 19.23 -2.26 10.96
N PHE A 294 20.02 -1.17 11.00
CA PHE A 294 20.61 -0.52 9.83
C PHE A 294 22.03 -0.05 10.16
N ILE A 295 22.89 0.00 9.14
CA ILE A 295 24.31 0.37 9.28
C ILE A 295 24.75 1.53 8.39
N ASP A 296 23.88 1.99 7.49
CA ASP A 296 24.15 3.12 6.59
C ASP A 296 23.87 4.47 7.27
N GLU A 297 24.64 5.50 6.91
CA GLU A 297 24.58 6.82 7.52
C GLU A 297 23.21 7.49 7.37
N ALA A 298 22.55 7.33 6.21
CA ALA A 298 21.24 7.95 5.97
C ALA A 298 20.18 7.36 6.89
N SER A 299 20.19 6.04 7.10
CA SER A 299 19.29 5.36 8.05
C SER A 299 19.57 5.79 9.48
N ILE A 300 20.85 5.93 9.87
CA ILE A 300 21.24 6.41 11.20
C ILE A 300 20.70 7.83 11.44
N GLU A 301 20.90 8.77 10.52
CA GLU A 301 20.41 10.15 10.65
C GLU A 301 18.88 10.22 10.71
N ASN A 302 18.18 9.45 9.86
CA ASN A 302 16.73 9.39 9.88
C ASN A 302 16.19 8.78 11.19
N ALA A 303 16.87 7.76 11.74
CA ALA A 303 16.47 7.15 13.01
C ALA A 303 16.69 8.12 14.19
N ILE A 304 17.81 8.84 14.24
CA ILE A 304 18.06 9.88 15.26
C ILE A 304 16.96 10.96 15.16
N THR A 305 16.60 11.38 13.95
CA THR A 305 15.53 12.35 13.74
C THR A 305 14.18 11.83 14.25
N CYS A 306 13.83 10.56 13.99
CA CYS A 306 12.64 9.93 14.56
C CYS A 306 12.73 9.85 16.09
N TRP A 307 13.90 9.50 16.63
CA TRP A 307 14.13 9.44 18.07
C TRP A 307 13.83 10.79 18.76
N CYS A 308 14.30 11.91 18.19
CA CYS A 308 13.98 13.25 18.70
C CYS A 308 12.46 13.52 18.74
N VAL A 309 11.71 13.06 17.73
CA VAL A 309 10.23 13.18 17.72
C VAL A 309 9.61 12.37 18.86
N LEU A 310 10.04 11.12 19.05
CA LEU A 310 9.51 10.25 20.12
C LEU A 310 9.81 10.83 21.51
N LEU A 311 11.01 11.33 21.70
CA LEU A 311 11.42 12.01 22.94
C LEU A 311 10.57 13.25 23.21
N HIS A 312 10.30 14.06 22.18
CA HIS A 312 9.41 15.21 22.30
C HIS A 312 7.97 14.84 22.67
N LEU A 313 7.46 13.75 22.09
CA LEU A 313 6.13 13.22 22.41
C LEU A 313 6.07 12.47 23.75
N ASN A 314 7.17 12.50 24.54
CA ASN A 314 7.30 11.85 25.83
C ASN A 314 6.99 10.34 25.82
N ILE A 315 7.38 9.65 24.76
CA ILE A 315 7.32 8.20 24.71
C ILE A 315 8.37 7.63 25.67
N ASN A 316 8.03 6.57 26.38
CA ASN A 316 8.93 5.94 27.35
C ASN A 316 10.19 5.36 26.66
N ASP A 317 11.37 5.55 27.26
CA ASP A 317 12.66 5.15 26.68
C ASP A 317 12.77 3.65 26.41
N THR A 318 12.24 2.82 27.29
CA THR A 318 12.23 1.37 27.10
C THR A 318 11.44 1.00 25.85
N LEU A 319 10.26 1.62 25.69
CA LEU A 319 9.42 1.41 24.51
C LEU A 319 10.07 1.98 23.24
N ILE A 320 10.78 3.11 23.33
CA ILE A 320 11.55 3.65 22.22
C ILE A 320 12.61 2.64 21.78
N ALA A 321 13.42 2.13 22.72
CA ALA A 321 14.48 1.18 22.41
C ALA A 321 13.96 -0.11 21.76
N GLU A 322 12.86 -0.66 22.29
CA GLU A 322 12.20 -1.84 21.71
C GLU A 322 11.72 -1.60 20.29
N LYS A 323 11.03 -0.49 20.04
CA LYS A 323 10.47 -0.17 18.73
C LYS A 323 11.52 0.20 17.70
N MET A 324 12.59 0.90 18.10
CA MET A 324 13.71 1.25 17.22
C MET A 324 14.42 0.01 16.68
N LEU A 325 14.56 -1.02 17.50
CA LEU A 325 15.14 -2.30 17.07
C LEU A 325 14.26 -3.04 16.05
N GLN A 326 12.96 -2.78 16.06
CA GLN A 326 11.97 -3.41 15.16
C GLN A 326 11.73 -2.62 13.88
N LEU A 327 12.42 -1.50 13.66
CA LEU A 327 12.31 -0.72 12.43
C LEU A 327 12.60 -1.58 11.20
N ARG A 328 11.81 -1.39 10.16
CA ARG A 328 11.95 -2.09 8.88
C ARG A 328 12.28 -1.10 7.77
N SER A 329 12.96 -1.60 6.74
CA SER A 329 13.17 -0.83 5.53
C SER A 329 11.82 -0.40 4.94
N VAL A 330 11.79 0.83 4.46
CA VAL A 330 10.61 1.35 3.76
C VAL A 330 10.61 0.78 2.34
N GLU A 331 9.62 -0.03 2.01
CA GLU A 331 9.40 -0.50 0.65
C GLU A 331 9.35 0.69 -0.31
N MET A 332 10.06 0.59 -1.42
CA MET A 332 10.23 1.56 -2.50
C MET A 332 11.61 2.30 -2.55
N ARG A 333 12.54 2.03 -1.63
CA ARG A 333 13.90 2.56 -1.71
C ARG A 333 14.93 1.52 -1.27
N MET A 334 15.83 1.15 -2.19
CA MET A 334 16.98 0.26 -1.95
C MET A 334 16.61 -1.16 -1.51
N GLU A 335 15.55 -1.74 -2.08
CA GLU A 335 15.22 -3.15 -1.87
C GLU A 335 16.22 -4.05 -2.61
N LEU A 336 16.88 -4.96 -1.88
CA LEU A 336 17.76 -5.96 -2.47
C LEU A 336 16.94 -7.20 -2.88
N LYS A 337 16.85 -7.47 -4.17
CA LYS A 337 16.15 -8.62 -4.75
C LYS A 337 17.13 -9.60 -5.39
N GLN A 338 16.76 -10.87 -5.46
CA GLN A 338 17.49 -11.81 -6.30
C GLN A 338 17.23 -11.52 -7.78
N GLY A 339 18.29 -11.43 -8.55
CA GLY A 339 18.26 -11.17 -9.98
C GLY A 339 18.59 -12.41 -10.80
N ILE A 340 18.43 -12.27 -12.14
CA ILE A 340 18.81 -13.33 -13.10
C ILE A 340 20.29 -13.70 -12.96
N ASN A 341 20.63 -14.93 -13.35
CA ASN A 341 22.01 -15.41 -13.49
C ASN A 341 22.89 -15.16 -12.26
N ASN A 342 22.38 -15.47 -11.07
CA ASN A 342 23.06 -15.22 -9.80
C ASN A 342 23.45 -13.75 -9.60
N CYS A 343 22.60 -12.82 -9.98
CA CYS A 343 22.74 -11.40 -9.68
C CYS A 343 21.89 -11.00 -8.47
N SER A 344 22.24 -9.89 -7.84
CA SER A 344 21.37 -9.20 -6.89
C SER A 344 21.01 -7.84 -7.45
N VAL A 345 19.74 -7.44 -7.35
CA VAL A 345 19.24 -6.17 -7.89
C VAL A 345 18.79 -5.26 -6.75
N ILE A 346 19.33 -4.05 -6.72
CA ILE A 346 18.90 -2.98 -5.83
C ILE A 346 18.10 -1.99 -6.67
N ASN A 347 16.80 -1.85 -6.39
CA ASN A 347 15.95 -0.92 -7.08
C ASN A 347 15.81 0.38 -6.27
N ASP A 348 16.36 1.49 -6.80
CA ASP A 348 16.17 2.85 -6.30
C ASP A 348 15.83 3.81 -7.45
N SER A 349 14.83 3.45 -8.23
CA SER A 349 14.45 4.11 -9.49
C SER A 349 13.49 5.29 -9.33
N TYR A 350 13.38 5.87 -8.15
CA TYR A 350 12.41 6.94 -7.87
C TYR A 350 12.95 8.36 -8.01
N SER A 351 14.24 8.57 -7.73
CA SER A 351 14.92 9.85 -7.83
C SER A 351 16.35 9.68 -8.38
N ALA A 352 16.79 10.60 -9.24
CA ALA A 352 18.15 10.64 -9.74
C ALA A 352 18.74 12.02 -9.46
N ASP A 353 19.40 12.18 -8.32
CA ASP A 353 20.23 13.33 -7.94
C ASP A 353 21.53 12.82 -7.30
N ILE A 354 22.57 13.66 -7.26
CA ILE A 354 23.92 13.26 -6.82
C ILE A 354 23.92 12.72 -5.40
N ASN A 355 23.20 13.37 -4.47
CA ASN A 355 23.23 12.96 -3.08
C ASN A 355 22.50 11.62 -2.89
N SER A 356 21.33 11.45 -3.50
CA SER A 356 20.64 10.18 -3.47
C SER A 356 21.39 9.06 -4.19
N LEU A 357 22.15 9.40 -5.25
CA LEU A 357 23.05 8.48 -5.92
C LEU A 357 24.19 8.04 -4.99
N THR A 358 24.80 8.97 -4.27
CA THR A 358 25.89 8.66 -3.33
C THR A 358 25.42 7.72 -2.23
N ILE A 359 24.22 7.96 -1.65
CA ILE A 359 23.61 7.09 -0.64
C ILE A 359 23.36 5.70 -1.20
N ALA A 360 22.81 5.59 -2.40
CA ALA A 360 22.53 4.31 -3.05
C ALA A 360 23.82 3.54 -3.40
N LEU A 361 24.88 4.25 -3.78
CA LEU A 361 26.20 3.65 -4.02
C LEU A 361 26.87 3.19 -2.73
N ASP A 362 26.67 3.90 -1.60
CA ASP A 362 27.13 3.44 -0.30
C ASP A 362 26.43 2.14 0.12
N PHE A 363 25.14 2.04 -0.09
CA PHE A 363 24.41 0.80 0.11
C PHE A 363 24.89 -0.33 -0.81
N LEU A 364 25.11 -0.04 -2.10
CA LEU A 364 25.71 -1.00 -3.05
C LEU A 364 27.09 -1.46 -2.60
N ALA A 365 27.94 -0.54 -2.07
CA ALA A 365 29.28 -0.85 -1.63
C ALA A 365 29.31 -1.78 -0.40
N GLN A 366 28.27 -1.75 0.42
CA GLN A 366 28.11 -2.64 1.59
C GLN A 366 27.71 -4.07 1.20
N GLN A 367 27.16 -4.27 0.00
CA GLN A 367 26.80 -5.59 -0.49
C GLN A 367 28.04 -6.38 -0.91
N GLN A 368 28.27 -7.52 -0.24
CA GLN A 368 29.46 -8.35 -0.47
C GLN A 368 29.13 -9.70 -1.09
N GLN A 369 27.88 -9.90 -1.55
CA GLN A 369 27.40 -11.17 -2.08
C GLN A 369 28.01 -11.52 -3.45
N HIS A 370 28.44 -10.50 -4.20
CA HIS A 370 29.00 -10.67 -5.54
C HIS A 370 30.30 -9.89 -5.74
N PRO A 371 31.22 -10.39 -6.57
CA PRO A 371 32.52 -9.74 -6.80
C PRO A 371 32.44 -8.48 -7.66
N SER A 372 31.36 -8.32 -8.43
CA SER A 372 31.19 -7.19 -9.37
C SER A 372 30.00 -6.32 -8.98
N ARG A 373 30.16 -5.00 -9.19
CA ARG A 373 29.15 -3.97 -8.92
C ARG A 373 28.82 -3.22 -10.18
N THR A 374 27.54 -3.22 -10.55
CA THR A 374 27.01 -2.53 -11.73
C THR A 374 26.06 -1.43 -11.32
N LEU A 375 26.22 -0.24 -11.91
CA LEU A 375 25.24 0.83 -11.81
C LEU A 375 24.54 1.01 -13.16
N ILE A 376 23.21 1.04 -13.15
CA ILE A 376 22.36 1.47 -14.26
C ILE A 376 21.75 2.81 -13.85
N LEU A 377 22.10 3.90 -14.54
CA LEU A 377 21.72 5.27 -14.19
C LEU A 377 21.01 5.95 -15.36
N SER A 378 19.86 6.58 -15.07
CA SER A 378 19.21 7.47 -16.05
C SER A 378 19.86 8.85 -16.10
N ASP A 379 19.43 9.72 -17.04
CA ASP A 379 19.72 11.14 -16.96
C ASP A 379 19.33 11.69 -15.58
N ILE A 380 20.24 12.52 -15.02
CA ILE A 380 19.96 13.29 -13.80
C ILE A 380 19.31 14.61 -14.23
N LEU A 381 18.04 14.74 -13.86
CA LEU A 381 17.21 15.89 -14.22
C LEU A 381 17.26 16.96 -13.13
N GLN A 382 17.12 18.24 -13.52
CA GLN A 382 16.97 19.38 -12.58
C GLN A 382 18.13 19.55 -11.58
N SER A 383 19.37 19.30 -12.01
CA SER A 383 20.56 19.46 -11.15
C SER A 383 21.02 20.92 -10.98
N GLY A 384 20.67 21.81 -11.91
CA GLY A 384 21.16 23.18 -11.95
C GLY A 384 22.65 23.33 -12.40
N LYS A 385 23.33 22.21 -12.70
CA LYS A 385 24.72 22.17 -13.19
C LYS A 385 24.76 21.99 -14.72
N ASN A 386 25.83 22.43 -15.38
CA ASN A 386 26.01 22.03 -16.76
C ASN A 386 26.28 20.51 -16.85
N SER A 387 25.90 19.88 -17.97
CA SER A 387 25.98 18.43 -18.13
C SER A 387 27.41 17.89 -17.97
N ASN A 388 28.42 18.58 -18.41
CA ASN A 388 29.83 18.12 -18.33
C ASN A 388 30.31 18.10 -16.86
N ASP A 389 30.04 19.15 -16.09
CA ASP A 389 30.45 19.23 -14.67
C ASP A 389 29.66 18.19 -13.82
N LEU A 390 28.36 18.05 -14.08
CA LEU A 390 27.50 17.08 -13.43
C LEU A 390 28.02 15.64 -13.62
N TYR A 391 28.25 15.24 -14.85
CA TYR A 391 28.66 13.85 -15.12
C TYR A 391 30.15 13.60 -14.85
N SER A 392 30.98 14.64 -14.77
CA SER A 392 32.36 14.55 -14.26
C SER A 392 32.37 14.22 -12.77
N GLU A 393 31.48 14.84 -11.98
CA GLU A 393 31.29 14.54 -10.58
C GLU A 393 30.72 13.11 -10.38
N VAL A 394 29.75 12.70 -11.16
CA VAL A 394 29.22 11.32 -11.14
C VAL A 394 30.34 10.33 -11.41
N ALA A 395 31.18 10.55 -12.46
CA ALA A 395 32.29 9.66 -12.79
C ALA A 395 33.33 9.57 -11.66
N ALA A 396 33.62 10.69 -10.98
CA ALA A 396 34.50 10.70 -9.81
C ALA A 396 33.94 9.85 -8.64
N ILE A 397 32.65 9.98 -8.34
CA ILE A 397 31.97 9.18 -7.33
C ILE A 397 32.00 7.70 -7.68
N LEU A 398 31.68 7.32 -8.93
CA LEU A 398 31.72 5.92 -9.37
C LEU A 398 33.11 5.28 -9.22
N LYS A 399 34.15 6.04 -9.57
CA LYS A 399 35.54 5.60 -9.38
C LYS A 399 35.87 5.41 -7.90
N GLN A 400 35.50 6.35 -7.03
CA GLN A 400 35.73 6.27 -5.59
C GLN A 400 35.00 5.06 -4.96
N LYS A 401 33.80 4.71 -5.45
CA LYS A 401 33.01 3.58 -4.95
C LYS A 401 33.33 2.24 -5.63
N ASN A 402 34.37 2.18 -6.47
CA ASN A 402 34.84 0.98 -7.17
C ASN A 402 33.72 0.28 -7.96
N ILE A 403 33.02 1.03 -8.80
CA ILE A 403 32.01 0.47 -9.73
C ILE A 403 32.72 -0.19 -10.90
N ASN A 404 32.45 -1.46 -11.13
CA ASN A 404 33.07 -2.27 -12.18
C ASN A 404 32.43 -2.02 -13.55
N ARG A 405 31.09 -1.82 -13.56
CA ARG A 405 30.32 -1.63 -14.77
C ARG A 405 29.33 -0.49 -14.62
N PHE A 406 29.27 0.36 -15.64
CA PHE A 406 28.36 1.49 -15.68
C PHE A 406 27.51 1.46 -16.94
N ILE A 407 26.19 1.58 -16.79
CA ILE A 407 25.24 1.64 -17.89
C ILE A 407 24.46 2.97 -17.78
N GLY A 408 24.67 3.87 -18.72
CA GLY A 408 23.96 5.14 -18.79
C GLY A 408 22.75 5.04 -19.72
N ILE A 409 21.57 5.51 -19.27
CA ILE A 409 20.34 5.52 -20.07
C ILE A 409 19.76 6.94 -20.14
N GLY A 410 19.81 7.54 -21.30
CA GLY A 410 19.31 8.88 -21.57
C GLY A 410 20.12 9.62 -22.60
N SER A 411 19.54 10.66 -23.18
CA SER A 411 20.17 11.43 -24.22
C SER A 411 21.32 12.29 -23.70
N GLU A 412 21.21 12.83 -22.48
CA GLU A 412 22.24 13.72 -21.92
C GLU A 412 23.46 12.93 -21.41
N ILE A 413 23.24 11.86 -20.66
CA ILE A 413 24.31 11.00 -20.15
C ILE A 413 25.09 10.33 -21.30
N SER A 414 24.40 9.95 -22.37
CA SER A 414 25.01 9.34 -23.53
C SER A 414 25.92 10.30 -24.29
N LYS A 415 25.64 11.62 -24.29
CA LYS A 415 26.54 12.65 -24.88
C LYS A 415 27.83 12.80 -24.09
N GLN A 416 27.81 12.43 -22.80
CA GLN A 416 28.96 12.61 -21.90
C GLN A 416 29.77 11.30 -21.71
N LYS A 417 29.64 10.32 -22.59
CA LYS A 417 30.32 9.01 -22.50
C LYS A 417 31.83 9.10 -22.26
N ASP A 418 32.47 10.14 -22.78
CA ASP A 418 33.91 10.33 -22.66
C ASP A 418 34.38 10.59 -21.23
N VAL A 419 33.55 11.14 -20.38
CA VAL A 419 33.84 11.41 -18.96
C VAL A 419 33.99 10.11 -18.17
N PHE A 420 33.35 9.02 -18.59
CA PHE A 420 33.33 7.74 -17.92
C PHE A 420 34.43 6.75 -18.37
N LYS A 421 35.37 7.16 -19.19
CA LYS A 421 36.45 6.30 -19.76
C LYS A 421 37.29 5.57 -18.71
N ASN A 422 37.32 6.07 -17.48
CA ASN A 422 38.05 5.47 -16.36
C ASN A 422 37.27 4.35 -15.63
N ILE A 423 36.04 4.08 -15.98
CA ILE A 423 35.25 2.95 -15.45
C ILE A 423 35.55 1.73 -16.33
N PRO A 424 35.81 0.54 -15.74
CA PRO A 424 36.30 -0.62 -16.52
C PRO A 424 35.37 -1.06 -17.66
N GLN A 425 34.07 -0.99 -17.47
CA GLN A 425 33.07 -1.30 -18.49
C GLN A 425 32.00 -0.24 -18.53
N THR A 426 31.75 0.33 -19.70
CA THR A 426 30.69 1.35 -19.89
C THR A 426 29.86 1.05 -21.12
N VAL A 427 28.54 1.18 -20.99
CA VAL A 427 27.56 1.05 -22.07
C VAL A 427 26.55 2.18 -21.97
N PHE A 428 26.09 2.73 -23.10
CA PHE A 428 25.16 3.84 -23.12
C PHE A 428 24.00 3.57 -24.08
N PHE A 429 22.81 3.95 -23.65
CA PHE A 429 21.57 3.88 -24.40
C PHE A 429 20.88 5.22 -24.37
N THR A 430 20.22 5.59 -25.46
CA THR A 430 19.48 6.86 -25.54
C THR A 430 18.12 6.79 -24.85
N SER A 431 17.59 5.58 -24.62
CA SER A 431 16.29 5.36 -24.01
C SER A 431 16.18 3.99 -23.31
N THR A 432 15.21 3.86 -22.43
CA THR A 432 14.83 2.57 -21.80
C THR A 432 14.40 1.53 -22.85
N ALA A 433 13.75 1.96 -23.94
CA ALA A 433 13.35 1.07 -25.03
C ALA A 433 14.55 0.44 -25.74
N GLU A 434 15.58 1.25 -26.03
CA GLU A 434 16.82 0.76 -26.65
C GLU A 434 17.56 -0.23 -25.75
N PHE A 435 17.67 0.06 -24.44
CA PHE A 435 18.21 -0.88 -23.47
C PHE A 435 17.46 -2.23 -23.49
N LYS A 436 16.12 -2.21 -23.52
CA LYS A 436 15.30 -3.44 -23.54
C LYS A 436 15.55 -4.28 -24.79
N GLN A 437 15.72 -3.66 -25.95
CA GLN A 437 16.01 -4.37 -27.20
C GLN A 437 17.37 -5.08 -27.16
N GLN A 438 18.35 -4.47 -26.48
CA GLN A 438 19.72 -5.01 -26.40
C GLN A 438 19.98 -5.76 -25.07
N PHE A 439 18.98 -5.94 -24.22
CA PHE A 439 19.12 -6.52 -22.89
C PHE A 439 19.88 -7.84 -22.86
N TYR A 440 19.55 -8.76 -23.76
CA TYR A 440 20.17 -10.10 -23.81
C TYR A 440 21.64 -10.08 -24.23
N THR A 441 22.13 -8.99 -24.86
CA THR A 441 23.53 -8.83 -25.23
C THR A 441 24.41 -8.35 -24.08
N LEU A 442 23.81 -7.87 -22.99
CA LEU A 442 24.52 -7.30 -21.86
C LEU A 442 25.11 -8.34 -20.90
N HIS A 443 24.64 -9.60 -20.95
CA HIS A 443 25.16 -10.76 -20.19
C HIS A 443 25.43 -10.47 -18.71
N PHE A 444 24.37 -10.11 -17.96
CA PHE A 444 24.46 -9.96 -16.50
C PHE A 444 24.73 -11.31 -15.85
N TYR A 445 25.76 -11.40 -15.00
CA TYR A 445 26.14 -12.63 -14.30
C TYR A 445 26.96 -12.35 -13.05
N ASN A 446 26.53 -12.90 -11.89
CA ASN A 446 27.25 -12.86 -10.63
C ASN A 446 27.70 -11.44 -10.19
N GLU A 447 26.79 -10.49 -10.27
CA GLU A 447 27.02 -9.06 -9.96
C GLU A 447 25.88 -8.47 -9.13
N THR A 448 26.20 -7.44 -8.33
CA THR A 448 25.17 -6.64 -7.66
C THR A 448 24.88 -5.42 -8.54
N ILE A 449 23.62 -5.26 -8.93
CA ILE A 449 23.15 -4.25 -9.88
C ILE A 449 22.31 -3.22 -9.13
N LEU A 450 22.72 -1.96 -9.18
CA LEU A 450 21.93 -0.83 -8.69
C LEU A 450 21.20 -0.17 -9.87
N LEU A 451 19.88 -0.12 -9.77
CA LEU A 451 19.00 0.65 -10.66
C LEU A 451 18.73 2.01 -10.03
N LYS A 452 19.15 3.09 -10.69
CA LYS A 452 18.96 4.47 -10.23
C LYS A 452 18.45 5.32 -11.37
N GLY A 453 17.20 5.74 -11.34
CA GLY A 453 16.59 6.47 -12.46
C GLY A 453 15.56 7.51 -12.03
N ALA A 454 15.45 8.58 -12.83
CA ALA A 454 14.34 9.51 -12.71
C ALA A 454 13.05 8.85 -13.21
N ARG A 455 11.93 9.15 -12.58
CA ARG A 455 10.62 8.50 -12.82
C ARG A 455 10.18 8.45 -14.28
N VAL A 456 10.58 9.46 -15.09
CA VAL A 456 10.22 9.52 -16.51
C VAL A 456 10.90 8.44 -17.36
N PHE A 457 11.91 7.74 -16.84
CA PHE A 457 12.61 6.65 -17.52
C PHE A 457 12.01 5.27 -17.22
N GLU A 458 11.01 5.18 -16.32
CA GLU A 458 10.24 3.95 -16.02
C GLU A 458 11.14 2.73 -15.72
N PHE A 459 12.13 2.90 -14.85
CA PHE A 459 13.12 1.86 -14.52
C PHE A 459 12.51 0.64 -13.82
N GLU A 460 11.27 0.72 -13.38
CA GLU A 460 10.48 -0.42 -12.91
C GLU A 460 10.44 -1.53 -13.98
N GLN A 461 10.34 -1.16 -15.26
CA GLN A 461 10.38 -2.12 -16.38
C GLN A 461 11.74 -2.83 -16.47
N LEU A 462 12.84 -2.15 -16.11
CA LEU A 462 14.18 -2.74 -16.09
C LEU A 462 14.38 -3.65 -14.88
N SER A 463 13.84 -3.28 -13.72
CA SER A 463 13.82 -4.12 -12.53
C SER A 463 13.19 -5.48 -12.84
N HIS A 464 12.04 -5.49 -13.50
CA HIS A 464 11.36 -6.73 -13.90
C HIS A 464 12.18 -7.61 -14.88
N LEU A 465 13.02 -7.02 -15.73
CA LEU A 465 13.90 -7.78 -16.62
C LEU A 465 15.09 -8.41 -15.88
N LEU A 466 15.58 -7.71 -14.86
CA LEU A 466 16.75 -8.12 -14.07
C LEU A 466 16.40 -9.04 -12.90
N GLU A 467 15.15 -9.04 -12.43
CA GLU A 467 14.69 -9.95 -11.38
C GLU A 467 14.67 -11.38 -11.87
N GLU A 468 15.07 -12.31 -11.01
CA GLU A 468 15.08 -13.73 -11.33
C GLU A 468 13.63 -14.23 -11.57
N LYS A 469 13.33 -14.53 -12.81
CA LYS A 469 12.07 -15.20 -13.17
C LYS A 469 12.26 -16.69 -12.95
N VAL A 470 12.07 -17.16 -11.75
CA VAL A 470 12.16 -18.59 -11.40
C VAL A 470 11.05 -19.39 -12.10
N HIS A 471 9.91 -18.76 -12.41
CA HIS A 471 8.83 -19.36 -13.18
C HIS A 471 8.25 -18.36 -14.20
N GLN A 472 7.96 -18.86 -15.41
CA GLN A 472 7.23 -18.10 -16.44
C GLN A 472 5.71 -18.10 -16.19
N THR A 473 5.23 -18.91 -15.23
CA THR A 473 3.86 -18.88 -14.76
C THR A 473 3.77 -17.93 -13.57
N VAL A 474 2.93 -16.90 -13.70
CA VAL A 474 2.78 -15.84 -12.71
C VAL A 474 1.31 -15.56 -12.41
N LEU A 475 1.02 -15.22 -11.18
CA LEU A 475 -0.28 -14.68 -10.75
C LEU A 475 -0.11 -13.17 -10.55
N GLU A 476 -0.65 -12.37 -11.45
CA GLU A 476 -0.69 -10.93 -11.34
C GLU A 476 -1.85 -10.51 -10.45
N ILE A 477 -1.59 -9.59 -9.51
CA ILE A 477 -2.57 -9.08 -8.55
C ILE A 477 -2.66 -7.56 -8.69
N ASN A 478 -3.84 -7.07 -9.08
CA ASN A 478 -4.13 -5.64 -9.21
C ASN A 478 -4.60 -5.07 -7.87
N LEU A 479 -3.74 -4.34 -7.17
CA LEU A 479 -4.05 -3.73 -5.87
C LEU A 479 -5.08 -2.61 -5.97
N ASN A 480 -5.12 -1.88 -7.10
CA ASN A 480 -6.16 -0.87 -7.33
C ASN A 480 -7.54 -1.50 -7.52
N ALA A 481 -7.61 -2.71 -8.10
CA ALA A 481 -8.86 -3.45 -8.20
C ALA A 481 -9.38 -3.87 -6.82
N ILE A 482 -8.51 -4.33 -5.92
CA ILE A 482 -8.90 -4.63 -4.51
C ILE A 482 -9.44 -3.37 -3.82
N THR A 483 -8.75 -2.24 -3.96
CA THR A 483 -9.20 -0.96 -3.41
C THR A 483 -10.55 -0.55 -3.99
N HIS A 484 -10.73 -0.69 -5.30
CA HIS A 484 -12.00 -0.42 -5.96
C HIS A 484 -13.12 -1.30 -5.38
N ASN A 485 -12.89 -2.61 -5.31
CA ASN A 485 -13.88 -3.58 -4.84
C ASN A 485 -14.24 -3.33 -3.37
N LEU A 486 -13.26 -3.08 -2.49
CA LEU A 486 -13.51 -2.69 -1.10
C LEU A 486 -14.49 -1.52 -1.04
N LYS A 487 -14.23 -0.48 -1.82
CA LYS A 487 -15.06 0.74 -1.82
C LYS A 487 -16.44 0.50 -2.40
N GLN A 488 -16.60 -0.38 -3.39
CA GLN A 488 -17.93 -0.77 -3.90
C GLN A 488 -18.80 -1.37 -2.78
N TYR A 489 -18.24 -2.19 -1.89
CA TYR A 489 -18.98 -2.74 -0.75
C TYR A 489 -19.18 -1.71 0.37
N GLN A 490 -18.18 -0.89 0.67
CA GLN A 490 -18.30 0.17 1.68
C GLN A 490 -19.45 1.16 1.37
N GLN A 491 -19.68 1.47 0.09
CA GLN A 491 -20.80 2.34 -0.35
C GLN A 491 -22.20 1.77 -0.03
N LEU A 492 -22.29 0.46 0.15
CA LEU A 492 -23.56 -0.21 0.43
C LEU A 492 -23.87 -0.31 1.93
N LEU A 493 -22.90 0.06 2.77
CA LEU A 493 -23.02 -0.03 4.22
C LEU A 493 -23.80 1.16 4.80
N HIS A 494 -24.54 0.89 5.84
CA HIS A 494 -25.12 1.96 6.65
C HIS A 494 -24.01 2.71 7.41
N PRO A 495 -24.22 3.99 7.73
CA PRO A 495 -23.26 4.76 8.52
C PRO A 495 -22.91 4.07 9.84
N GLY A 496 -21.61 3.97 10.15
CA GLY A 496 -21.12 3.35 11.40
C GLY A 496 -20.90 1.85 11.33
N VAL A 497 -21.33 1.15 10.28
CA VAL A 497 -21.08 -0.28 10.12
C VAL A 497 -19.60 -0.52 9.82
N LYS A 498 -18.97 -1.37 10.62
CA LYS A 498 -17.56 -1.74 10.50
C LYS A 498 -17.33 -2.81 9.43
N VAL A 499 -16.10 -2.88 8.92
CA VAL A 499 -15.69 -3.88 7.94
C VAL A 499 -14.60 -4.78 8.49
N MET A 500 -14.88 -6.07 8.55
CA MET A 500 -13.89 -7.12 8.75
C MET A 500 -13.53 -7.72 7.40
N ALA A 501 -12.28 -7.57 6.98
CA ALA A 501 -11.79 -8.12 5.73
C ALA A 501 -11.19 -9.52 5.93
N MET A 502 -11.63 -10.47 5.09
CA MET A 502 -11.15 -11.85 5.14
C MET A 502 -9.87 -12.00 4.33
N VAL A 503 -8.77 -12.25 4.99
CA VAL A 503 -7.43 -12.46 4.38
C VAL A 503 -6.87 -13.87 4.61
N LYS A 504 -7.74 -14.80 4.97
CA LYS A 504 -7.42 -16.21 5.20
C LYS A 504 -6.98 -16.93 3.92
N ALA A 505 -6.35 -18.08 4.07
CA ALA A 505 -5.84 -18.91 2.99
C ALA A 505 -4.95 -18.11 2.03
N PHE A 506 -3.97 -17.40 2.60
CA PHE A 506 -3.05 -16.55 1.86
C PHE A 506 -3.80 -15.50 1.01
N SER A 507 -4.77 -14.80 1.63
CA SER A 507 -5.71 -13.86 0.99
C SER A 507 -6.36 -14.47 -0.26
N TYR A 508 -6.99 -15.62 -0.08
CA TYR A 508 -7.60 -16.41 -1.18
C TYR A 508 -6.60 -16.72 -2.32
N GLY A 509 -5.37 -17.07 -1.94
CA GLY A 509 -4.30 -17.41 -2.89
C GLY A 509 -3.57 -16.21 -3.49
N SER A 510 -4.00 -14.98 -3.20
CA SER A 510 -3.44 -13.75 -3.80
C SER A 510 -2.23 -13.17 -3.04
N GLY A 511 -1.80 -13.77 -1.92
CA GLY A 511 -0.72 -13.26 -1.08
C GLY A 511 -1.22 -12.53 0.17
N SER A 512 -0.47 -12.54 1.27
CA SER A 512 -0.98 -12.10 2.57
C SER A 512 -0.65 -10.65 2.91
N PHE A 513 0.62 -10.29 2.85
CA PHE A 513 1.12 -9.04 3.40
C PHE A 513 0.68 -7.81 2.61
N GLU A 514 0.87 -7.82 1.30
CA GLU A 514 0.60 -6.67 0.44
C GLU A 514 -0.88 -6.29 0.47
N ILE A 515 -1.75 -7.30 0.49
CA ILE A 515 -3.20 -7.09 0.58
C ILE A 515 -3.60 -6.61 1.97
N ALA A 516 -3.07 -7.21 3.03
CA ALA A 516 -3.36 -6.79 4.39
C ALA A 516 -2.86 -5.36 4.67
N ASN A 517 -1.69 -5.00 4.16
CA ASN A 517 -1.16 -3.64 4.24
C ASN A 517 -2.03 -2.62 3.47
N LEU A 518 -2.49 -2.98 2.28
CA LEU A 518 -3.44 -2.18 1.51
C LEU A 518 -4.74 -1.96 2.27
N LEU A 519 -5.30 -3.02 2.87
CA LEU A 519 -6.53 -2.95 3.66
C LEU A 519 -6.36 -2.11 4.93
N GLN A 520 -5.22 -2.24 5.60
CA GLN A 520 -4.84 -1.39 6.72
C GLN A 520 -4.73 0.08 6.31
N PHE A 521 -4.11 0.35 5.16
CA PHE A 521 -4.03 1.70 4.61
C PHE A 521 -5.43 2.29 4.36
N HIS A 522 -6.37 1.48 3.87
CA HIS A 522 -7.77 1.88 3.64
C HIS A 522 -8.65 1.80 4.89
N LYS A 523 -8.04 1.62 6.08
CA LYS A 523 -8.70 1.68 7.39
C LYS A 523 -9.92 0.74 7.51
N VAL A 524 -9.77 -0.51 7.05
CA VAL A 524 -10.74 -1.54 7.48
C VAL A 524 -10.61 -1.73 8.99
N ASP A 525 -11.69 -2.12 9.65
CA ASP A 525 -11.71 -2.18 11.11
C ASP A 525 -11.05 -3.45 11.67
N TYR A 526 -11.18 -4.58 10.95
CA TYR A 526 -10.67 -5.90 11.35
C TYR A 526 -10.11 -6.66 10.16
N LEU A 527 -9.16 -7.54 10.43
CA LEU A 527 -8.78 -8.63 9.54
C LEU A 527 -9.21 -9.97 10.16
N ALA A 528 -9.48 -10.97 9.32
CA ALA A 528 -9.74 -12.32 9.78
C ALA A 528 -8.92 -13.33 9.00
N VAL A 529 -8.25 -14.21 9.72
CA VAL A 529 -7.42 -15.31 9.22
C VAL A 529 -8.00 -16.66 9.64
N ALA A 530 -7.58 -17.75 9.00
CA ALA A 530 -8.06 -19.08 9.38
C ALA A 530 -7.33 -19.61 10.61
N TYR A 531 -6.01 -19.49 10.66
CA TYR A 531 -5.14 -20.05 11.70
C TYR A 531 -4.20 -18.99 12.29
N ALA A 532 -3.64 -19.29 13.47
CA ALA A 532 -2.74 -18.38 14.18
C ALA A 532 -1.48 -18.03 13.38
N ASP A 533 -0.92 -18.99 12.65
CA ASP A 533 0.30 -18.80 11.83
C ASP A 533 0.12 -17.67 10.81
N GLU A 534 -1.04 -17.62 10.11
CA GLU A 534 -1.36 -16.55 9.16
C GLU A 534 -1.38 -15.19 9.87
N GLY A 535 -1.96 -15.13 11.08
CA GLY A 535 -1.98 -13.93 11.91
C GLY A 535 -0.59 -13.49 12.36
N VAL A 536 0.25 -14.44 12.76
CA VAL A 536 1.65 -14.21 13.14
C VAL A 536 2.46 -13.65 11.98
N GLU A 537 2.30 -14.20 10.76
CA GLU A 537 2.93 -13.67 9.55
C GLU A 537 2.53 -12.22 9.28
N LEU A 538 1.25 -11.90 9.38
CA LEU A 538 0.76 -10.53 9.24
C LEU A 538 1.33 -9.59 10.30
N ARG A 539 1.40 -10.02 11.57
CA ARG A 539 2.02 -9.23 12.64
C ARG A 539 3.51 -8.99 12.39
N LYS A 540 4.27 -10.03 12.02
CA LYS A 540 5.69 -9.92 11.64
C LYS A 540 5.89 -8.98 10.45
N ALA A 541 4.93 -8.93 9.55
CA ALA A 541 4.93 -8.00 8.42
C ALA A 541 4.50 -6.56 8.79
N GLY A 542 4.15 -6.26 10.04
CA GLY A 542 3.84 -4.91 10.50
C GLY A 542 2.35 -4.53 10.48
N ILE A 543 1.46 -5.49 10.32
CA ILE A 543 0.02 -5.23 10.42
C ILE A 543 -0.37 -5.02 11.88
N THR A 544 -1.06 -3.91 12.15
CA THR A 544 -1.47 -3.49 13.50
C THR A 544 -2.98 -3.58 13.74
N LEU A 545 -3.78 -3.73 12.68
CA LEU A 545 -5.22 -3.92 12.81
C LEU A 545 -5.56 -5.11 13.73
N PRO A 546 -6.68 -5.11 14.44
CA PRO A 546 -7.19 -6.30 15.13
C PRO A 546 -7.29 -7.47 14.15
N ILE A 547 -6.81 -8.65 14.55
CA ILE A 547 -6.83 -9.87 13.71
C ILE A 547 -7.59 -10.96 14.45
N MET A 548 -8.74 -11.35 13.90
CA MET A 548 -9.51 -12.49 14.38
C MET A 548 -8.96 -13.80 13.80
N VAL A 549 -8.71 -14.79 14.65
CA VAL A 549 -8.32 -16.16 14.27
C VAL A 549 -9.52 -17.08 14.37
N MET A 550 -9.96 -17.63 13.23
CA MET A 550 -11.20 -18.40 13.14
C MET A 550 -11.10 -19.84 13.65
N ASN A 551 -9.89 -20.43 13.65
CA ASN A 551 -9.65 -21.77 14.19
C ASN A 551 -8.55 -21.65 15.26
N ALA A 552 -8.95 -21.32 16.47
CA ALA A 552 -8.06 -21.27 17.61
C ALA A 552 -7.75 -22.70 18.09
N GLU A 553 -6.48 -23.05 18.19
CA GLU A 553 -6.00 -24.35 18.65
C GLU A 553 -5.15 -24.17 19.92
N GLU A 554 -5.27 -25.07 20.86
CA GLU A 554 -4.58 -25.01 22.17
C GLU A 554 -3.06 -24.85 22.01
N ILE A 555 -2.47 -25.53 21.03
CA ILE A 555 -1.02 -25.47 20.72
C ILE A 555 -0.55 -24.08 20.29
N THR A 556 -1.46 -23.18 19.93
CA THR A 556 -1.14 -21.84 19.41
C THR A 556 -1.50 -20.71 20.37
N TYR A 557 -1.94 -21.00 21.60
CA TYR A 557 -2.37 -19.98 22.56
C TYR A 557 -1.26 -19.01 22.96
N ASP A 558 -0.03 -19.50 23.10
CA ASP A 558 1.16 -18.70 23.35
C ASP A 558 1.42 -17.70 22.21
N LEU A 559 1.33 -18.16 20.96
CA LEU A 559 1.49 -17.32 19.78
C LEU A 559 0.36 -16.28 19.69
N MET A 560 -0.88 -16.67 19.99
CA MET A 560 -2.01 -15.72 19.98
C MET A 560 -1.79 -14.59 20.96
N VAL A 561 -1.36 -14.92 22.18
CA VAL A 561 -1.09 -13.93 23.22
C VAL A 561 0.13 -13.08 22.86
N GLN A 562 1.24 -13.70 22.44
CA GLN A 562 2.47 -12.99 22.06
C GLN A 562 2.26 -11.98 20.92
N TYR A 563 1.41 -12.32 19.96
CA TYR A 563 1.17 -11.49 18.76
C TYR A 563 -0.16 -10.73 18.81
N ASN A 564 -0.85 -10.68 19.97
CA ASN A 564 -2.13 -9.98 20.15
C ASN A 564 -3.16 -10.37 19.07
N LEU A 565 -3.40 -11.67 18.91
CA LEU A 565 -4.40 -12.22 17.99
C LEU A 565 -5.68 -12.55 18.77
N GLU A 566 -6.84 -12.28 18.21
CA GLU A 566 -8.14 -12.40 18.86
C GLU A 566 -8.83 -13.72 18.45
N PRO A 567 -8.91 -14.74 19.33
CA PRO A 567 -9.46 -16.03 18.96
C PRO A 567 -10.98 -16.02 18.82
N GLU A 568 -11.48 -16.77 17.82
CA GLU A 568 -12.86 -17.24 17.75
C GLU A 568 -13.08 -18.36 18.80
N ILE A 569 -14.05 -18.19 19.66
CA ILE A 569 -14.49 -19.18 20.66
C ILE A 569 -15.83 -19.76 20.21
N PHE A 570 -15.85 -21.06 19.93
CA PHE A 570 -17.00 -21.74 19.34
C PHE A 570 -17.46 -22.95 20.14
N SER A 571 -16.80 -23.30 21.23
CA SER A 571 -17.19 -24.41 22.13
C SER A 571 -16.72 -24.18 23.55
N PHE A 572 -17.37 -24.86 24.52
CA PHE A 572 -16.96 -24.82 25.91
C PHE A 572 -15.54 -25.39 26.14
N ASN A 573 -15.13 -26.35 25.34
CA ASN A 573 -13.78 -26.90 25.44
C ASN A 573 -12.71 -25.83 25.15
N ILE A 574 -12.85 -25.14 24.04
CA ILE A 574 -11.93 -24.02 23.67
C ILE A 574 -12.03 -22.91 24.74
N LEU A 575 -13.24 -22.55 25.16
CA LEU A 575 -13.43 -21.50 26.16
C LEU A 575 -12.68 -21.81 27.47
N LEU A 576 -12.86 -23.01 28.02
CA LEU A 576 -12.26 -23.39 29.28
C LEU A 576 -10.76 -23.64 29.18
N SER A 577 -10.28 -24.26 28.11
CA SER A 577 -8.83 -24.46 27.91
C SER A 577 -8.09 -23.12 27.73
N PHE A 578 -8.68 -22.20 26.97
CA PHE A 578 -8.06 -20.86 26.79
C PHE A 578 -8.15 -20.04 28.09
N GLN A 579 -9.24 -20.13 28.83
CA GLN A 579 -9.38 -19.52 30.15
C GLN A 579 -8.30 -20.02 31.12
N GLN A 580 -8.08 -21.32 31.17
CA GLN A 580 -7.03 -21.90 31.98
C GLN A 580 -5.63 -21.42 31.61
N TYR A 581 -5.35 -21.36 30.31
CA TYR A 581 -4.08 -20.83 29.81
C TYR A 581 -3.85 -19.36 30.20
N LEU A 582 -4.87 -18.51 30.06
CA LEU A 582 -4.76 -17.08 30.42
C LEU A 582 -4.57 -16.90 31.94
N LEU A 583 -5.28 -17.69 32.76
CA LEU A 583 -5.11 -17.70 34.21
C LEU A 583 -3.68 -18.06 34.63
N GLN A 584 -3.12 -19.12 34.04
CA GLN A 584 -1.76 -19.55 34.32
C GLN A 584 -0.71 -18.50 33.89
N SER A 585 -1.04 -17.73 32.85
CA SER A 585 -0.19 -16.66 32.34
C SER A 585 -0.41 -15.31 33.05
N GLY A 586 -1.34 -15.21 33.99
CA GLY A 586 -1.68 -13.98 34.72
C GLY A 586 -2.36 -12.91 33.85
N ILE A 587 -3.02 -13.31 32.77
CA ILE A 587 -3.62 -12.41 31.77
C ILE A 587 -5.13 -12.30 32.05
N THR A 588 -5.63 -11.06 32.03
CA THR A 588 -7.05 -10.76 32.20
C THR A 588 -7.51 -9.83 31.07
N ASN A 589 -8.84 -9.74 30.87
CA ASN A 589 -9.47 -8.86 29.89
C ASN A 589 -9.00 -9.12 28.45
N TYR A 590 -8.76 -10.40 28.11
CA TYR A 590 -8.27 -10.76 26.77
C TYR A 590 -9.39 -10.70 25.72
N PRO A 591 -9.16 -10.07 24.55
CA PRO A 591 -10.18 -9.93 23.51
C PRO A 591 -10.50 -11.26 22.84
N VAL A 592 -11.81 -11.58 22.74
CA VAL A 592 -12.30 -12.81 22.11
C VAL A 592 -13.55 -12.55 21.28
N HIS A 593 -13.82 -13.43 20.31
CA HIS A 593 -15.02 -13.40 19.49
C HIS A 593 -15.84 -14.67 19.72
N ILE A 594 -17.13 -14.52 20.00
CA ILE A 594 -18.02 -15.65 20.27
C ILE A 594 -18.78 -16.02 19.01
N LYS A 595 -18.68 -17.28 18.61
CA LYS A 595 -19.43 -17.80 17.49
C LYS A 595 -20.67 -18.55 17.91
N LEU A 596 -21.81 -18.21 17.31
CA LEU A 596 -23.09 -18.90 17.48
C LEU A 596 -23.40 -19.74 16.24
N ASP A 597 -23.91 -20.94 16.45
CA ASP A 597 -24.52 -21.74 15.40
C ASP A 597 -26.02 -21.43 15.33
N THR A 598 -26.45 -20.88 14.23
CA THR A 598 -27.84 -20.53 13.96
C THR A 598 -28.45 -21.34 12.82
N GLY A 599 -27.79 -22.46 12.46
CA GLY A 599 -28.28 -23.35 11.42
C GLY A 599 -27.27 -23.71 10.33
N MET A 600 -26.00 -23.33 10.48
CA MET A 600 -24.90 -23.79 9.61
C MET A 600 -24.42 -25.21 9.99
N HIS A 601 -24.55 -25.58 11.26
CA HIS A 601 -24.17 -26.87 11.85
C HIS A 601 -22.71 -27.26 11.57
N ARG A 602 -21.83 -26.28 11.73
CA ARG A 602 -20.38 -26.47 11.53
C ARG A 602 -19.59 -26.22 12.81
N LEU A 603 -19.65 -25.03 13.37
CA LEU A 603 -19.01 -24.58 14.61
C LEU A 603 -19.89 -23.50 15.25
N GLY A 604 -19.92 -23.42 16.59
CA GLY A 604 -20.59 -22.36 17.32
C GLY A 604 -21.42 -22.90 18.49
N PHE A 605 -21.73 -22.03 19.43
CA PHE A 605 -22.67 -22.34 20.52
C PHE A 605 -24.10 -22.28 19.98
N GLU A 606 -24.93 -23.25 20.41
CA GLU A 606 -26.32 -23.26 20.08
C GLU A 606 -27.14 -22.34 21.01
N ALA A 607 -28.38 -22.04 20.66
CA ALA A 607 -29.24 -21.19 21.48
C ALA A 607 -29.43 -21.73 22.91
N GLY A 608 -29.44 -23.06 23.10
CA GLY A 608 -29.49 -23.71 24.42
C GLY A 608 -28.24 -23.52 25.29
N ASP A 609 -27.11 -23.11 24.71
CA ASP A 609 -25.86 -22.90 25.42
C ASP A 609 -25.73 -21.51 26.04
N ILE A 610 -26.60 -20.56 25.67
CA ILE A 610 -26.46 -19.13 25.99
C ILE A 610 -26.50 -18.87 27.49
N GLU A 611 -27.38 -19.60 28.23
CA GLU A 611 -27.47 -19.45 29.67
C GLU A 611 -26.15 -19.83 30.36
N ARG A 612 -25.60 -20.99 30.03
CA ARG A 612 -24.31 -21.47 30.58
C ARG A 612 -23.15 -20.57 30.19
N LEU A 613 -23.12 -20.10 28.92
CA LEU A 613 -22.12 -19.18 28.42
C LEU A 613 -22.16 -17.84 29.19
N SER A 614 -23.36 -17.33 29.44
CA SER A 614 -23.60 -16.10 30.21
C SER A 614 -23.09 -16.20 31.65
N GLN A 615 -23.35 -17.34 32.34
CA GLN A 615 -22.85 -17.58 33.69
C GLN A 615 -21.32 -17.57 33.76
N LEU A 616 -20.63 -18.15 32.74
CA LEU A 616 -19.16 -18.15 32.66
C LEU A 616 -18.59 -16.74 32.47
N PHE A 617 -19.21 -15.92 31.67
CA PHE A 617 -18.73 -14.54 31.45
C PHE A 617 -19.04 -13.62 32.63
N GLN A 618 -20.11 -13.83 33.37
CA GLN A 618 -20.41 -13.08 34.60
C GLN A 618 -19.43 -13.38 35.74
N SER A 619 -18.99 -14.63 35.84
CA SER A 619 -18.12 -15.10 36.92
C SER A 619 -16.63 -14.79 36.73
N SER A 620 -16.23 -14.27 35.57
CA SER A 620 -14.81 -14.14 35.21
C SER A 620 -14.51 -12.88 34.36
N ALA A 621 -13.57 -12.07 34.82
CA ALA A 621 -13.05 -10.91 34.08
C ALA A 621 -11.86 -11.26 33.14
N ILE A 622 -11.69 -12.54 32.81
CA ILE A 622 -10.55 -13.00 31.98
C ILE A 622 -10.75 -12.61 30.51
N PHE A 623 -12.01 -12.66 30.05
CA PHE A 623 -12.34 -12.37 28.67
C PHE A 623 -12.98 -11.00 28.48
N ASN A 624 -12.67 -10.37 27.37
CA ASN A 624 -13.36 -9.20 26.85
C ASN A 624 -14.00 -9.59 25.52
N VAL A 625 -15.31 -9.82 25.50
CA VAL A 625 -16.02 -10.20 24.28
C VAL A 625 -16.11 -8.99 23.34
N GLN A 626 -15.27 -8.98 22.31
CA GLN A 626 -15.24 -7.93 21.29
C GLN A 626 -16.44 -8.03 20.37
N SER A 627 -16.77 -9.24 19.95
CA SER A 627 -17.94 -9.47 19.09
C SER A 627 -18.59 -10.82 19.32
N VAL A 628 -19.85 -10.89 18.90
CA VAL A 628 -20.62 -12.13 18.75
C VAL A 628 -21.07 -12.24 17.31
N PHE A 629 -20.92 -13.42 16.69
CA PHE A 629 -21.23 -13.60 15.30
C PHE A 629 -21.76 -14.98 14.95
N SER A 630 -22.40 -15.08 13.78
CA SER A 630 -22.81 -16.33 13.15
C SER A 630 -22.51 -16.32 11.64
N HIS A 631 -22.83 -17.39 10.94
CA HIS A 631 -22.61 -17.50 9.50
C HIS A 631 -23.88 -17.92 8.77
N LEU A 632 -24.26 -17.11 7.75
CA LEU A 632 -25.43 -17.37 6.92
C LEU A 632 -25.15 -18.51 5.92
N VAL A 633 -26.08 -19.43 5.82
CA VAL A 633 -25.93 -20.63 4.98
C VAL A 633 -26.09 -20.33 3.48
N ALA A 634 -27.09 -19.52 3.13
CA ALA A 634 -27.53 -19.33 1.75
C ALA A 634 -27.93 -17.89 1.44
N SER A 635 -27.21 -16.91 1.99
CA SER A 635 -27.45 -15.48 1.78
C SER A 635 -27.29 -15.02 0.32
N ASP A 636 -26.71 -15.84 -0.53
CA ASP A 636 -26.49 -15.61 -1.96
C ASP A 636 -27.67 -16.05 -2.85
N THR A 637 -28.64 -16.81 -2.31
CA THR A 637 -29.70 -17.44 -3.10
C THR A 637 -31.08 -17.02 -2.61
N ALA A 638 -31.84 -16.30 -3.44
CA ALA A 638 -33.16 -15.77 -3.10
C ALA A 638 -34.17 -16.84 -2.62
N LYS A 639 -34.04 -18.06 -3.09
CA LYS A 639 -34.90 -19.20 -2.69
C LYS A 639 -34.87 -19.45 -1.17
N TYR A 640 -33.79 -19.06 -0.49
CA TYR A 640 -33.58 -19.33 0.94
C TYR A 640 -33.56 -18.05 1.80
N ASP A 641 -34.14 -16.96 1.30
CA ASP A 641 -34.20 -15.69 2.04
C ASP A 641 -34.97 -15.84 3.37
N ASP A 642 -36.08 -16.61 3.38
CA ASP A 642 -36.85 -16.90 4.59
C ASP A 642 -35.97 -17.62 5.65
N TYR A 643 -35.20 -18.61 5.23
CA TYR A 643 -34.28 -19.30 6.12
C TYR A 643 -33.18 -18.38 6.64
N THR A 644 -32.69 -17.47 5.82
CA THR A 644 -31.73 -16.44 6.22
C THR A 644 -32.30 -15.53 7.31
N GLN A 645 -33.60 -15.17 7.24
CA GLN A 645 -34.28 -14.39 8.29
C GLN A 645 -34.47 -15.21 9.58
N VAL A 646 -34.73 -16.49 9.48
CA VAL A 646 -34.82 -17.40 10.68
C VAL A 646 -33.45 -17.46 11.38
N GLN A 647 -32.35 -17.65 10.61
CA GLN A 647 -30.99 -17.62 11.19
C GLN A 647 -30.70 -16.28 11.90
N ALA A 648 -31.11 -15.19 11.29
CA ALA A 648 -30.89 -13.84 11.84
C ALA A 648 -31.73 -13.63 13.13
N ALA A 649 -32.96 -14.11 13.18
CA ALA A 649 -33.79 -14.00 14.35
C ALA A 649 -33.21 -14.78 15.56
N ILE A 650 -32.77 -16.01 15.34
CA ILE A 650 -32.08 -16.82 16.36
C ILE A 650 -30.82 -16.11 16.85
N PHE A 651 -30.04 -15.59 15.93
CA PHE A 651 -28.81 -14.85 16.23
C PHE A 651 -29.08 -13.64 17.12
N LEU A 652 -30.01 -12.79 16.74
CA LEU A 652 -30.33 -11.55 17.46
C LEU A 652 -30.90 -11.83 18.82
N GLN A 653 -31.77 -12.86 18.94
CA GLN A 653 -32.30 -13.28 20.24
C GLN A 653 -31.16 -13.71 21.17
N SER A 654 -30.31 -14.63 20.73
CA SER A 654 -29.16 -15.12 21.51
C SER A 654 -28.19 -14.00 21.90
N CYS A 655 -27.91 -13.06 20.99
CA CYS A 655 -27.08 -11.88 21.30
C CYS A 655 -27.73 -11.00 22.38
N ASN A 656 -29.03 -10.79 22.32
CA ASN A 656 -29.75 -9.97 23.31
C ASN A 656 -29.77 -10.62 24.69
N GLU A 657 -29.95 -11.94 24.76
CA GLU A 657 -29.86 -12.70 25.99
C GLU A 657 -28.48 -12.62 26.62
N LEU A 658 -27.44 -12.87 25.83
CA LEU A 658 -26.04 -12.78 26.25
C LEU A 658 -25.68 -11.36 26.72
N GLN A 659 -26.06 -10.33 25.96
CA GLN A 659 -25.80 -8.93 26.29
C GLN A 659 -26.51 -8.51 27.60
N LYS A 660 -27.74 -8.93 27.77
CA LYS A 660 -28.53 -8.68 29.00
C LYS A 660 -27.87 -9.35 30.20
N ALA A 661 -27.39 -10.57 30.05
CA ALA A 661 -26.72 -11.32 31.10
C ALA A 661 -25.35 -10.78 31.47
N THR A 662 -24.52 -10.40 30.48
CA THR A 662 -23.15 -9.89 30.73
C THR A 662 -23.11 -8.42 31.15
N GLY A 663 -24.15 -7.64 30.82
CA GLY A 663 -24.27 -6.23 31.21
C GLY A 663 -23.41 -5.24 30.39
N TYR A 664 -22.71 -5.70 29.35
CA TYR A 664 -21.94 -4.84 28.44
C TYR A 664 -22.27 -5.10 26.96
N THR A 665 -21.89 -4.15 26.12
CA THR A 665 -22.13 -4.21 24.67
C THR A 665 -20.94 -4.80 23.93
N PHE A 666 -21.21 -5.57 22.89
CA PHE A 666 -20.24 -6.13 21.96
C PHE A 666 -20.73 -5.95 20.52
N LEU A 667 -19.83 -6.04 19.54
CA LEU A 667 -20.18 -5.94 18.13
C LEU A 667 -20.95 -7.19 17.68
N LYS A 668 -22.06 -7.01 16.96
CA LYS A 668 -22.86 -8.09 16.38
C LYS A 668 -22.61 -8.15 14.89
N HIS A 669 -22.28 -9.32 14.34
CA HIS A 669 -22.11 -9.48 12.90
C HIS A 669 -22.51 -10.85 12.38
N ILE A 670 -23.31 -10.86 11.32
CA ILE A 670 -23.77 -12.07 10.66
C ILE A 670 -23.56 -12.01 9.15
N GLY A 671 -23.56 -10.80 8.58
CA GLY A 671 -23.46 -10.55 7.14
C GLY A 671 -22.10 -10.96 6.55
N ASN A 672 -22.14 -11.80 5.51
CA ASN A 672 -21.02 -12.11 4.62
C ASN A 672 -21.08 -11.24 3.35
N THR A 673 -20.18 -11.45 2.38
CA THR A 673 -20.12 -10.70 1.11
C THR A 673 -21.48 -10.52 0.45
N SER A 674 -22.23 -11.59 0.23
CA SER A 674 -23.53 -11.56 -0.43
C SER A 674 -24.62 -10.86 0.39
N ALA A 675 -24.60 -11.02 1.71
CA ALA A 675 -25.56 -10.38 2.58
C ALA A 675 -25.43 -8.85 2.61
N ILE A 676 -24.22 -8.29 2.36
CA ILE A 676 -23.98 -6.84 2.38
C ILE A 676 -24.96 -6.12 1.45
N HIS A 677 -25.18 -6.63 0.24
CA HIS A 677 -26.07 -5.99 -0.74
C HIS A 677 -27.48 -6.57 -0.75
N ARG A 678 -27.66 -7.88 -0.42
CA ARG A 678 -28.97 -8.55 -0.49
C ARG A 678 -29.78 -8.38 0.78
N HIS A 679 -29.16 -8.36 1.95
CA HIS A 679 -29.80 -8.31 3.25
C HIS A 679 -29.30 -7.12 4.07
N LYS A 680 -29.59 -5.89 3.61
CA LYS A 680 -29.11 -4.65 4.24
C LYS A 680 -29.46 -4.54 5.74
N ASN A 681 -30.60 -5.08 6.14
CA ASN A 681 -31.03 -5.15 7.54
C ASN A 681 -30.12 -6.03 8.42
N LEU A 682 -29.29 -6.88 7.82
CA LEU A 682 -28.37 -7.80 8.53
C LEU A 682 -26.92 -7.30 8.52
N GLN A 683 -26.66 -6.05 8.14
CA GLN A 683 -25.33 -5.45 8.25
C GLN A 683 -24.90 -5.29 9.73
N LEU A 684 -25.86 -5.01 10.62
CA LEU A 684 -25.67 -4.84 12.06
C LEU A 684 -24.50 -3.89 12.38
N ASP A 685 -23.63 -4.26 13.35
CA ASP A 685 -22.51 -3.42 13.76
C ASP A 685 -21.27 -3.61 12.86
N MET A 686 -21.16 -4.77 12.19
CA MET A 686 -20.00 -5.11 11.34
C MET A 686 -20.40 -6.14 10.27
N VAL A 687 -19.71 -6.08 9.12
CA VAL A 687 -19.85 -7.08 8.05
C VAL A 687 -18.51 -7.77 7.78
N ARG A 688 -18.57 -9.01 7.25
CA ARG A 688 -17.40 -9.79 6.87
C ARG A 688 -17.29 -9.83 5.35
N LEU A 689 -16.38 -9.03 4.79
CA LEU A 689 -16.12 -8.95 3.37
C LEU A 689 -15.02 -9.93 2.98
N GLY A 690 -15.37 -10.93 2.19
CA GLY A 690 -14.47 -11.97 1.72
C GLY A 690 -14.22 -11.89 0.23
N ILE A 691 -14.77 -12.84 -0.52
CA ILE A 691 -14.48 -13.06 -1.94
C ILE A 691 -14.78 -11.85 -2.82
N GLY A 692 -15.68 -10.96 -2.40
CA GLY A 692 -15.97 -9.71 -3.09
C GLY A 692 -14.77 -8.77 -3.21
N LEU A 693 -13.85 -8.78 -2.23
CA LEU A 693 -12.58 -8.06 -2.33
C LEU A 693 -11.77 -8.50 -3.54
N TYR A 694 -11.84 -9.80 -3.86
CA TYR A 694 -11.08 -10.43 -4.94
C TYR A 694 -11.81 -10.40 -6.28
N GLY A 695 -12.89 -9.60 -6.39
CA GLY A 695 -13.57 -9.32 -7.64
C GLY A 695 -14.66 -10.34 -8.03
N ILE A 696 -15.18 -11.10 -7.06
CA ILE A 696 -16.15 -12.16 -7.31
C ILE A 696 -17.40 -11.95 -6.46
N ASP A 697 -18.57 -11.95 -7.09
CA ASP A 697 -19.88 -11.93 -6.43
C ASP A 697 -20.87 -12.83 -7.15
N SER A 698 -21.81 -13.45 -6.42
CA SER A 698 -22.87 -14.28 -6.96
C SER A 698 -23.96 -13.50 -7.69
N SER A 699 -24.14 -12.22 -7.37
CA SER A 699 -25.09 -11.32 -8.00
C SER A 699 -24.52 -10.73 -9.29
N LYS A 700 -25.23 -10.90 -10.41
CA LYS A 700 -24.84 -10.31 -11.69
C LYS A 700 -24.67 -8.79 -11.61
N THR A 701 -25.54 -8.10 -10.88
CA THR A 701 -25.48 -6.65 -10.71
C THR A 701 -24.24 -6.21 -9.94
N MET A 702 -23.90 -6.95 -8.89
CA MET A 702 -22.69 -6.62 -8.11
C MET A 702 -21.44 -7.03 -8.88
N GLN A 703 -21.41 -8.20 -9.51
CA GLN A 703 -20.30 -8.66 -10.34
C GLN A 703 -19.88 -7.64 -11.40
N GLN A 704 -20.85 -6.96 -12.05
CA GLN A 704 -20.57 -5.92 -13.05
C GLN A 704 -19.89 -4.66 -12.47
N ARG A 705 -19.99 -4.43 -11.18
CA ARG A 705 -19.33 -3.30 -10.49
C ARG A 705 -17.91 -3.63 -10.03
N LEU A 706 -17.61 -4.90 -9.90
CA LEU A 706 -16.31 -5.36 -9.42
C LEU A 706 -15.30 -5.40 -10.55
N LYS A 707 -14.05 -5.15 -10.19
CA LYS A 707 -12.89 -5.29 -11.07
C LYS A 707 -12.21 -6.62 -10.85
N ASN A 708 -11.67 -7.20 -11.91
CA ASN A 708 -10.82 -8.38 -11.82
C ASN A 708 -9.55 -8.05 -11.03
N VAL A 709 -9.26 -8.86 -10.03
CA VAL A 709 -8.10 -8.68 -9.15
C VAL A 709 -6.92 -9.52 -9.61
N THR A 710 -7.17 -10.78 -10.01
CA THR A 710 -6.12 -11.75 -10.28
C THR A 710 -6.14 -12.20 -11.74
N THR A 711 -4.96 -12.26 -12.34
CA THR A 711 -4.76 -12.83 -13.67
C THR A 711 -3.65 -13.88 -13.61
N LEU A 712 -3.96 -15.14 -13.90
CA LEU A 712 -2.99 -16.21 -14.00
C LEU A 712 -2.48 -16.34 -15.42
N LYS A 713 -1.19 -16.13 -15.61
CA LYS A 713 -0.52 -16.12 -16.91
C LYS A 713 0.57 -17.16 -16.98
N THR A 714 0.80 -17.67 -18.19
CA THR A 714 1.93 -18.54 -18.51
C THR A 714 2.38 -18.29 -19.96
N THR A 715 3.26 -19.13 -20.51
CA THR A 715 3.74 -19.00 -21.89
C THR A 715 3.73 -20.34 -22.61
N ILE A 716 3.73 -20.29 -23.94
CA ILE A 716 3.89 -21.45 -24.79
C ILE A 716 5.36 -21.87 -24.80
N SER A 717 5.62 -23.14 -24.46
CA SER A 717 6.96 -23.73 -24.46
C SER A 717 7.39 -24.27 -25.81
N GLN A 718 6.47 -24.95 -26.50
CA GLN A 718 6.76 -25.65 -27.74
C GLN A 718 5.48 -25.84 -28.55
N ILE A 719 5.63 -25.80 -29.87
CA ILE A 719 4.55 -26.10 -30.82
C ILE A 719 4.92 -27.31 -31.67
N LYS A 720 4.00 -28.27 -31.82
CA LYS A 720 4.17 -29.47 -32.62
C LYS A 720 2.98 -29.67 -33.57
N LYS A 721 3.28 -30.18 -34.77
CA LYS A 721 2.29 -30.75 -35.69
C LYS A 721 2.06 -32.22 -35.33
N VAL A 722 0.80 -32.63 -35.23
CA VAL A 722 0.37 -33.98 -34.88
C VAL A 722 -0.60 -34.45 -35.93
N SER A 723 -0.36 -35.60 -36.54
CA SER A 723 -1.19 -36.10 -37.65
C SER A 723 -2.48 -36.73 -37.13
N ALA A 724 -3.48 -36.75 -38.02
CA ALA A 724 -4.75 -37.41 -37.74
C ALA A 724 -4.54 -38.89 -37.34
N GLY A 725 -5.27 -39.33 -36.31
CA GLY A 725 -5.14 -40.69 -35.74
C GLY A 725 -4.06 -40.82 -34.62
N GLU A 726 -3.16 -39.85 -34.47
CA GLU A 726 -2.23 -39.79 -33.33
C GLU A 726 -2.89 -39.31 -32.04
N THR A 727 -2.17 -39.40 -30.94
CA THR A 727 -2.71 -39.06 -29.63
C THR A 727 -1.77 -38.14 -28.84
N VAL A 728 -2.34 -37.22 -28.05
CA VAL A 728 -1.63 -36.27 -27.21
C VAL A 728 -1.77 -36.61 -25.73
N GLY A 729 -0.65 -36.62 -25.00
CA GLY A 729 -0.59 -36.77 -23.55
C GLY A 729 -0.80 -38.17 -23.02
N TYR A 730 -0.92 -38.27 -21.68
CA TYR A 730 -0.99 -39.55 -20.95
C TYR A 730 -2.23 -40.36 -21.33
N SER A 731 -2.04 -41.71 -21.28
CA SER A 731 -3.08 -42.70 -21.55
C SER A 731 -3.71 -42.57 -22.95
N ARG A 732 -3.03 -41.88 -23.86
CA ARG A 732 -3.48 -41.69 -25.25
C ARG A 732 -4.91 -41.10 -25.35
N LYS A 733 -5.34 -40.28 -24.37
CA LYS A 733 -6.72 -39.79 -24.30
C LYS A 733 -7.01 -38.56 -25.19
N GLY A 734 -5.99 -37.85 -25.63
CA GLY A 734 -6.12 -36.72 -26.55
C GLY A 734 -6.08 -37.19 -28.01
N LEU A 735 -7.17 -37.81 -28.52
CA LEU A 735 -7.24 -38.24 -29.90
C LEU A 735 -7.28 -37.05 -30.85
N VAL A 736 -6.37 -37.02 -31.83
CA VAL A 736 -6.31 -36.05 -32.91
C VAL A 736 -7.11 -36.61 -34.12
N THR A 737 -8.20 -36.00 -34.43
CA THR A 737 -9.13 -36.48 -35.53
C THR A 737 -8.79 -35.91 -36.90
N LYS A 738 -7.98 -34.85 -36.96
CA LYS A 738 -7.48 -34.20 -38.19
C LYS A 738 -6.05 -33.73 -37.92
N ASP A 739 -5.27 -33.47 -38.94
CA ASP A 739 -3.95 -32.86 -38.75
C ASP A 739 -4.05 -31.58 -37.94
N SER A 740 -3.41 -31.55 -36.82
CA SER A 740 -3.53 -30.50 -35.78
C SER A 740 -2.20 -29.91 -35.39
N THR A 741 -2.25 -28.68 -34.93
CA THR A 741 -1.10 -27.98 -34.32
C THR A 741 -1.34 -27.88 -32.83
N ILE A 742 -0.43 -28.44 -32.03
CA ILE A 742 -0.56 -28.55 -30.58
C ILE A 742 0.51 -27.70 -29.91
N ALA A 743 0.10 -26.82 -29.01
CA ALA A 743 0.98 -26.03 -28.17
C ALA A 743 1.07 -26.63 -26.77
N THR A 744 2.26 -26.71 -26.21
CA THR A 744 2.52 -27.06 -24.81
C THR A 744 2.74 -25.80 -24.00
N VAL A 745 1.98 -25.62 -22.91
CA VAL A 745 2.06 -24.47 -22.00
C VAL A 745 2.63 -24.89 -20.64
N ARG A 746 3.32 -23.98 -19.96
CA ARG A 746 4.08 -24.22 -18.71
C ARG A 746 3.21 -24.11 -17.47
N ILE A 747 2.09 -24.80 -17.43
CA ILE A 747 1.22 -24.89 -16.26
C ILE A 747 0.57 -26.27 -16.19
N GLY A 748 0.52 -26.82 -14.99
CA GLY A 748 -0.11 -28.09 -14.71
C GLY A 748 -0.81 -28.11 -13.35
N TYR A 749 -1.19 -29.34 -12.90
CA TYR A 749 -1.93 -29.44 -11.65
C TYR A 749 -1.08 -29.13 -10.40
N ALA A 750 0.26 -29.21 -10.48
CA ALA A 750 1.13 -28.79 -9.40
C ALA A 750 1.21 -27.25 -9.24
N ASP A 751 0.82 -26.50 -10.28
CA ASP A 751 0.67 -25.04 -10.23
C ASP A 751 -0.73 -24.61 -9.77
N GLY A 752 -1.66 -25.56 -9.71
CA GLY A 752 -3.06 -25.31 -9.34
C GLY A 752 -4.04 -25.33 -10.50
N TYR A 753 -3.62 -25.72 -11.72
CA TYR A 753 -4.56 -25.89 -12.84
C TYR A 753 -5.23 -27.28 -12.76
N PRO A 754 -6.53 -27.38 -12.45
CA PRO A 754 -7.16 -28.66 -12.10
C PRO A 754 -7.09 -29.72 -13.20
N ARG A 755 -6.78 -30.97 -12.84
CA ARG A 755 -6.72 -32.10 -13.77
C ARG A 755 -8.09 -32.44 -14.37
N THR A 756 -9.19 -32.03 -13.71
CA THR A 756 -10.56 -32.15 -14.23
C THR A 756 -10.79 -31.38 -15.52
N LEU A 757 -9.96 -30.40 -15.83
CA LEU A 757 -9.99 -29.57 -17.05
C LEU A 757 -9.39 -30.25 -18.27
N SER A 758 -9.03 -31.53 -18.20
CA SER A 758 -8.49 -32.33 -19.29
C SER A 758 -9.51 -32.55 -20.42
N ASN A 759 -9.03 -32.93 -21.59
CA ASN A 759 -9.80 -33.43 -22.74
C ASN A 759 -10.93 -32.50 -23.20
N GLY A 760 -10.60 -31.25 -23.50
CA GLY A 760 -11.50 -30.27 -24.08
C GLY A 760 -12.43 -29.58 -23.08
N LYS A 761 -12.42 -29.96 -21.80
CA LYS A 761 -13.24 -29.29 -20.78
C LYS A 761 -12.71 -27.91 -20.47
N GLY A 762 -11.41 -27.81 -20.18
CA GLY A 762 -10.73 -26.53 -19.94
C GLY A 762 -10.34 -25.85 -21.24
N LYS A 763 -10.28 -24.52 -21.18
CA LYS A 763 -9.78 -23.69 -22.27
C LYS A 763 -8.86 -22.60 -21.70
N MET A 764 -7.98 -22.07 -22.55
CA MET A 764 -7.10 -20.96 -22.21
C MET A 764 -7.16 -19.89 -23.31
N TRP A 765 -6.86 -18.65 -22.93
CA TRP A 765 -6.91 -17.51 -23.84
C TRP A 765 -5.51 -17.16 -24.36
N VAL A 766 -5.34 -17.08 -25.68
CA VAL A 766 -4.08 -16.72 -26.33
C VAL A 766 -4.36 -15.83 -27.55
N ASN A 767 -3.81 -14.62 -27.57
CA ASN A 767 -3.90 -13.70 -28.71
C ASN A 767 -5.32 -13.57 -29.33
N GLY A 768 -6.34 -13.40 -28.47
CA GLY A 768 -7.72 -13.25 -28.93
C GLY A 768 -8.48 -14.56 -29.15
N ASN A 769 -7.87 -15.72 -28.97
CA ASN A 769 -8.45 -17.04 -29.19
C ASN A 769 -8.66 -17.81 -27.90
N LEU A 770 -9.84 -18.41 -27.74
CA LEU A 770 -10.14 -19.31 -26.61
C LEU A 770 -9.91 -20.76 -27.06
N LEU A 771 -8.84 -21.38 -26.60
CA LEU A 771 -8.28 -22.62 -27.10
C LEU A 771 -8.50 -23.80 -26.15
N PRO A 772 -9.00 -24.95 -26.61
CA PRO A 772 -9.29 -26.08 -25.75
C PRO A 772 -8.04 -26.85 -25.35
N VAL A 773 -8.07 -27.40 -24.13
CA VAL A 773 -7.08 -28.37 -23.64
C VAL A 773 -7.27 -29.68 -24.40
N ILE A 774 -6.20 -30.21 -24.94
CA ILE A 774 -6.17 -31.56 -25.55
C ILE A 774 -5.35 -32.53 -24.70
N GLY A 775 -5.86 -33.73 -24.51
CA GLY A 775 -5.22 -34.76 -23.68
C GLY A 775 -5.35 -34.42 -22.18
N MET A 776 -4.57 -35.11 -21.36
CA MET A 776 -4.61 -34.94 -19.90
C MET A 776 -3.72 -33.81 -19.46
N VAL A 777 -4.20 -33.00 -18.52
CA VAL A 777 -3.37 -32.03 -17.81
C VAL A 777 -2.28 -32.79 -17.04
N CYS A 778 -1.02 -32.43 -17.27
CA CYS A 778 0.14 -33.02 -16.63
C CYS A 778 0.51 -32.30 -15.31
N MET A 779 1.57 -32.74 -14.63
CA MET A 779 2.04 -32.12 -13.39
C MET A 779 2.41 -30.64 -13.61
N ASP A 780 3.23 -30.38 -14.64
CA ASP A 780 3.85 -29.08 -14.87
C ASP A 780 3.48 -28.47 -16.24
N MET A 781 2.69 -29.16 -17.05
CA MET A 781 2.39 -28.77 -18.42
C MET A 781 0.95 -29.12 -18.80
N THR A 782 0.41 -28.35 -19.75
CA THR A 782 -0.89 -28.59 -20.39
C THR A 782 -0.74 -28.41 -21.91
N MET A 783 -1.48 -29.17 -22.71
CA MET A 783 -1.47 -29.06 -24.15
C MET A 783 -2.76 -28.41 -24.65
N LEU A 784 -2.61 -27.50 -25.60
CA LEU A 784 -3.73 -26.78 -26.24
C LEU A 784 -3.77 -27.11 -27.72
N ASP A 785 -4.96 -27.29 -28.27
CA ASP A 785 -5.17 -27.33 -29.70
C ASP A 785 -5.23 -25.90 -30.26
N ILE A 786 -4.21 -25.51 -31.01
CA ILE A 786 -4.04 -24.20 -31.61
C ILE A 786 -4.22 -24.23 -33.14
N THR A 787 -4.83 -25.28 -33.65
CA THR A 787 -5.00 -25.50 -35.11
C THR A 787 -5.72 -24.33 -35.75
N GLY A 788 -5.11 -23.75 -36.80
CA GLY A 788 -5.68 -22.64 -37.56
C GLY A 788 -5.43 -21.25 -36.96
N THR A 789 -4.50 -21.14 -36.02
CA THR A 789 -4.09 -19.84 -35.42
C THR A 789 -2.65 -19.48 -35.78
N ASP A 790 -2.29 -18.20 -35.65
CA ASP A 790 -0.92 -17.67 -35.89
C ASP A 790 -0.05 -17.63 -34.60
N ILE A 791 -0.40 -18.44 -33.61
CA ILE A 791 0.23 -18.47 -32.30
C ILE A 791 1.65 -19.05 -32.38
N LYS A 792 2.58 -18.50 -31.60
CA LYS A 792 4.03 -18.83 -31.62
C LYS A 792 4.51 -19.26 -30.25
N GLU A 793 5.65 -19.93 -30.25
CA GLU A 793 6.40 -20.21 -29.02
C GLU A 793 6.80 -18.91 -28.32
N GLY A 794 6.61 -18.85 -27.01
CA GLY A 794 6.81 -17.66 -26.20
C GLY A 794 5.58 -16.76 -26.03
N ASP A 795 4.52 -16.96 -26.81
CA ASP A 795 3.28 -16.17 -26.67
C ASP A 795 2.67 -16.36 -25.27
N GLU A 796 2.12 -15.27 -24.73
CA GLU A 796 1.45 -15.24 -23.43
C GLU A 796 0.12 -16.00 -23.50
N VAL A 797 -0.11 -16.80 -22.47
CA VAL A 797 -1.34 -17.59 -22.29
C VAL A 797 -2.01 -17.15 -21.02
N ILE A 798 -3.26 -16.70 -21.11
CA ILE A 798 -4.08 -16.36 -19.95
C ILE A 798 -4.92 -17.57 -19.56
N VAL A 799 -4.69 -18.07 -18.36
CA VAL A 799 -5.37 -19.24 -17.79
C VAL A 799 -6.70 -18.82 -17.16
N PHE A 800 -6.72 -17.69 -16.47
CA PHE A 800 -7.90 -16.91 -16.09
C PHE A 800 -7.49 -15.45 -15.83
N GLY A 801 -8.43 -14.53 -15.99
CA GLY A 801 -8.22 -13.09 -15.81
C GLY A 801 -9.34 -12.28 -16.49
N GLU A 802 -9.04 -11.07 -16.93
CA GLU A 802 -10.06 -10.20 -17.53
C GLU A 802 -10.72 -10.81 -18.78
N PRO A 803 -9.96 -11.34 -19.79
CA PRO A 803 -10.57 -11.93 -20.98
C PRO A 803 -11.16 -13.33 -20.74
N LEU A 804 -10.81 -14.00 -19.65
CA LEU A 804 -11.28 -15.33 -19.28
C LEU A 804 -11.60 -15.36 -17.78
N PRO A 805 -12.84 -15.02 -17.37
CA PRO A 805 -13.20 -14.97 -15.96
C PRO A 805 -12.95 -16.28 -15.21
N VAL A 806 -12.51 -16.20 -13.98
CA VAL A 806 -12.27 -17.38 -13.13
C VAL A 806 -13.56 -18.23 -12.91
N HIS A 807 -14.73 -17.60 -13.04
CA HIS A 807 -16.02 -18.30 -13.00
C HIS A 807 -16.15 -19.36 -14.09
N ASP A 808 -15.67 -19.05 -15.30
CA ASP A 808 -15.75 -19.99 -16.43
C ASP A 808 -14.86 -21.20 -16.18
N VAL A 809 -13.64 -20.96 -15.68
CA VAL A 809 -12.69 -22.02 -15.31
C VAL A 809 -13.25 -22.90 -14.19
N ALA A 810 -13.86 -22.27 -13.17
CA ALA A 810 -14.51 -22.98 -12.08
C ALA A 810 -15.71 -23.82 -12.57
N HIS A 811 -16.52 -23.24 -13.45
CA HIS A 811 -17.65 -23.96 -14.07
C HIS A 811 -17.18 -25.20 -14.85
N TRP A 812 -16.15 -25.07 -15.68
CA TRP A 812 -15.58 -26.20 -16.44
C TRP A 812 -14.95 -27.27 -15.52
N ALA A 813 -14.37 -26.83 -14.40
CA ALA A 813 -13.81 -27.73 -13.39
C ALA A 813 -14.87 -28.37 -12.49
N GLN A 814 -16.15 -27.95 -12.60
CA GLN A 814 -17.28 -28.35 -11.74
C GLN A 814 -17.04 -28.01 -10.27
N THR A 815 -16.55 -26.82 -10.01
CA THR A 815 -16.29 -26.28 -8.69
C THR A 815 -16.64 -24.79 -8.61
N ILE A 816 -16.17 -24.11 -7.55
CA ILE A 816 -16.43 -22.70 -7.27
C ILE A 816 -15.13 -21.86 -7.46
N PRO A 817 -15.26 -20.57 -7.76
CA PRO A 817 -14.10 -19.67 -7.90
C PRO A 817 -13.13 -19.66 -6.70
N TYR A 818 -13.65 -19.85 -5.49
CA TYR A 818 -12.85 -19.95 -4.27
C TYR A 818 -11.79 -21.06 -4.37
N GLU A 819 -12.17 -22.23 -4.84
CA GLU A 819 -11.29 -23.38 -4.95
C GLU A 819 -10.21 -23.15 -6.03
N ILE A 820 -10.58 -22.54 -7.16
CA ILE A 820 -9.63 -22.19 -8.22
C ILE A 820 -8.57 -21.22 -7.69
N LEU A 821 -8.98 -20.14 -7.01
CA LEU A 821 -8.06 -19.12 -6.50
C LEU A 821 -7.15 -19.67 -5.40
N THR A 822 -7.73 -20.35 -4.40
CA THR A 822 -6.96 -20.89 -3.27
C THR A 822 -6.10 -22.10 -3.66
N GLY A 823 -6.44 -22.77 -4.76
CA GLY A 823 -5.69 -23.89 -5.32
C GLY A 823 -4.39 -23.50 -6.02
N ILE A 824 -4.18 -22.20 -6.31
CA ILE A 824 -2.94 -21.75 -6.96
C ILE A 824 -1.75 -21.95 -6.01
N SER A 825 -0.83 -22.82 -6.43
CA SER A 825 0.34 -23.22 -5.65
C SER A 825 1.22 -22.01 -5.29
N GLN A 826 1.85 -22.04 -4.11
CA GLN A 826 2.81 -21.02 -3.69
C GLN A 826 4.05 -20.94 -4.58
N ARG A 827 4.36 -21.99 -5.37
CA ARG A 827 5.44 -21.96 -6.35
C ARG A 827 5.17 -21.02 -7.54
N VAL A 828 3.89 -20.68 -7.82
CA VAL A 828 3.51 -19.65 -8.79
C VAL A 828 3.83 -18.28 -8.19
N LYS A 829 4.69 -17.50 -8.84
CA LYS A 829 5.10 -16.19 -8.37
C LYS A 829 3.91 -15.22 -8.37
N ARG A 830 3.67 -14.52 -7.26
CA ARG A 830 2.72 -13.40 -7.17
C ARG A 830 3.42 -12.11 -7.57
N VAL A 831 2.79 -11.35 -8.44
CA VAL A 831 3.28 -10.07 -8.92
C VAL A 831 2.21 -9.01 -8.66
N TYR A 832 2.50 -8.09 -7.75
CA TYR A 832 1.57 -7.03 -7.39
C TYR A 832 1.84 -5.80 -8.23
N PHE A 833 0.78 -5.15 -8.69
CA PHE A 833 0.89 -3.92 -9.44
C PHE A 833 -0.23 -2.95 -9.09
N GLU A 834 0.06 -1.68 -9.27
CA GLU A 834 -0.88 -0.58 -9.17
C GLU A 834 -0.84 0.18 -10.51
N GLU A 835 -1.96 0.21 -11.22
CA GLU A 835 -2.13 0.98 -12.46
C GLU A 835 -2.33 2.48 -12.20
#